data_f84ad323e2986b66632eaa12ae6d50de
#
_entry.id   f84ad323e2986b66632eaa12ae6d50de
#
_cell.length_a   1.000
_cell.length_b   1.000
_cell.length_c   1.000
_cell.angle_alpha   90.00
_cell.angle_beta   90.00
_cell.angle_gamma   90.00
#
_symmetry.space_group_name_H-M   'P 1'
#
loop_
_entity.id
_entity.type
_entity.pdbx_description
1 polymer ?
#
loop_
_entity_poly.entity_id
_entity_poly.type
_entity_poly.pdbx_seq_one_letter_code
_entity_poly.pdbx_strand_id
1 'polypeptide(L)'
;MESIQNRSAIWDMHIHTCDCPKGSNEFVKMNREKYIERIIEIFESNSDLELFSFTDHNQISIEVYREYIKQNGKTNFLVGVEQDVIFDPEDDPDAKHLLIYFDIEKYNFENQIDFMNDYNNFVKKGTVTVHDLLSYLIEKSIKFVLSPHAFKQGKRGIENKWTTEEITVDKAHKYTGQFFCFWEAQGYSQIAKAEEFLENFNLNNKISIISFSDSNNFTKLINYINQPTQYFLSLPNFKGLELVASENRRILSKRYEVASGNYGNLIGKVTFGENDIFFSNKLNCIIGGRGSGKSILLDSIANRLENVDLRQERVGYINAFPVEIYNYSNNPIEKHNFQFDYFKQSYVADLFDNNDYYNKIRHQFEDELKGIEDIDVNKIRDDNYNLFSSNLINYETCEHLENISDFINKYIIVSDNAFKNSYAKKDKGKNKTISYGSYDNLSEKMIKLIPKQLQDDDDIKNSVSNLLSVVAKKTHEYNLKVINHDVIKNLMIDEYFRYKNNHSDLNKEKAEVENLLIQTFKRKSYVYSKRVNIINSYIKAQKEFVNYYENYVDIDGEKNKAFRIKKLLKIETPFEYLIKLFNEYFYKNNLKNNVSDKYIDLEVAIKYYCYEKNKSLKDGKSLEELDKELMNFNLNYDYHPQILYMINGEYEDLLDLSPGTQTNILMEYLVYKDTDRPILIDQPEDNVDNQTIYNKLTTWFGDLKLKRQVIVVTHDANIVINADAENVIIANHDKKDSFDYTFGALEFGDNLERASKILDGGKEAVKRRLMKYGE
;
A
#
# COMPACT_ATOMS: atom_id res chain seq x y z
N MET A 1 -17.89 28.74 5.55
CA MET A 1 -17.88 27.81 4.39
C MET A 1 -17.32 28.44 3.11
N GLU A 2 -17.28 29.78 3.00
CA GLU A 2 -16.71 30.46 1.82
C GLU A 2 -15.19 30.25 1.61
N SER A 3 -14.50 29.73 2.62
CA SER A 3 -13.05 29.48 2.57
C SER A 3 -12.67 28.11 1.98
N ILE A 4 -13.64 27.25 1.68
CA ILE A 4 -13.40 25.87 1.21
C ILE A 4 -14.27 25.59 -0.01
N GLN A 5 -13.65 25.14 -1.11
CA GLN A 5 -14.37 24.74 -2.31
C GLN A 5 -14.70 23.24 -2.28
N ASN A 6 -15.98 22.90 -2.16
CA ASN A 6 -16.47 21.54 -2.08
C ASN A 6 -17.21 21.05 -3.34
N ARG A 7 -17.39 21.93 -4.33
CA ARG A 7 -18.04 21.64 -5.62
C ARG A 7 -17.26 22.29 -6.75
N SER A 8 -17.40 21.77 -7.93
CA SER A 8 -16.84 22.42 -9.12
C SER A 8 -17.73 23.57 -9.59
N ALA A 9 -17.10 24.64 -10.03
CA ALA A 9 -17.73 25.83 -10.56
C ALA A 9 -17.51 25.98 -12.08
N ILE A 10 -18.34 26.79 -12.71
CA ILE A 10 -18.15 27.25 -14.08
C ILE A 10 -17.35 28.54 -14.04
N TRP A 11 -16.30 28.63 -14.85
CA TRP A 11 -15.56 29.84 -15.10
C TRP A 11 -15.62 30.16 -16.59
N ASP A 12 -15.85 31.42 -16.95
CA ASP A 12 -15.76 31.90 -18.33
C ASP A 12 -14.80 33.09 -18.40
N MET A 13 -13.57 32.81 -18.69
CA MET A 13 -12.49 33.78 -18.67
C MET A 13 -12.21 34.39 -20.05
N HIS A 14 -13.08 34.14 -21.07
CA HIS A 14 -12.90 34.68 -22.41
C HIS A 14 -14.23 35.22 -22.99
N ILE A 15 -14.53 36.46 -22.61
CA ILE A 15 -15.75 37.17 -23.04
C ILE A 15 -15.39 38.51 -23.66
N HIS A 16 -15.80 38.73 -24.89
CA HIS A 16 -15.69 40.06 -25.53
C HIS A 16 -16.84 40.97 -25.11
N THR A 17 -16.60 42.26 -25.09
CA THR A 17 -17.59 43.23 -24.63
C THR A 17 -18.13 44.12 -25.72
N CYS A 18 -19.04 45.03 -25.36
CA CYS A 18 -19.55 46.06 -26.27
C CYS A 18 -18.47 47.12 -26.66
N ASP A 19 -17.38 47.21 -25.90
CA ASP A 19 -16.25 48.11 -26.15
C ASP A 19 -15.13 47.46 -26.99
N CYS A 20 -15.28 46.20 -27.42
CA CYS A 20 -14.26 45.47 -28.17
C CYS A 20 -13.93 46.18 -29.51
N PRO A 21 -12.67 46.58 -29.72
CA PRO A 21 -12.29 47.36 -30.95
C PRO A 21 -12.25 46.52 -32.22
N LYS A 22 -12.13 45.23 -32.13
CA LYS A 22 -12.11 44.31 -33.27
C LYS A 22 -13.40 43.49 -33.27
N GLY A 23 -14.22 43.68 -34.27
CA GLY A 23 -15.21 42.67 -34.52
C GLY A 23 -16.54 43.08 -35.08
N SER A 24 -17.08 42.14 -35.80
CA SER A 24 -18.48 41.98 -36.18
C SER A 24 -19.31 41.40 -35.01
N ASN A 25 -18.96 41.67 -33.77
CA ASN A 25 -19.69 41.07 -32.67
C ASN A 25 -21.04 41.80 -32.45
N GLU A 26 -22.00 41.07 -32.02
CA GLU A 26 -23.34 41.57 -31.72
C GLU A 26 -23.32 42.61 -30.61
N PHE A 27 -22.36 42.49 -29.67
CA PHE A 27 -22.22 43.33 -28.52
C PHE A 27 -21.83 44.76 -28.83
N VAL A 28 -20.96 44.99 -29.85
CA VAL A 28 -20.45 46.33 -30.23
C VAL A 28 -21.58 47.29 -30.62
N LYS A 29 -22.76 46.78 -30.96
CA LYS A 29 -23.94 47.59 -31.30
C LYS A 29 -24.76 48.04 -30.10
N MET A 30 -24.38 47.58 -28.91
CA MET A 30 -25.17 47.82 -27.69
C MET A 30 -24.61 48.99 -26.88
N ASN A 31 -25.51 49.69 -26.16
CA ASN A 31 -25.12 50.57 -25.10
C ASN A 31 -24.55 49.77 -23.94
N ARG A 32 -23.46 50.26 -23.31
CA ARG A 32 -22.75 49.57 -22.22
C ARG A 32 -23.67 49.23 -21.06
N GLU A 33 -24.53 50.18 -20.66
CA GLU A 33 -25.48 49.96 -19.54
C GLU A 33 -26.41 48.76 -19.81
N LYS A 34 -27.02 48.71 -21.01
CA LYS A 34 -27.89 47.57 -21.40
C LYS A 34 -27.12 46.28 -21.63
N TYR A 35 -25.88 46.36 -22.10
CA TYR A 35 -25.04 45.22 -22.25
C TYR A 35 -24.76 44.59 -20.89
N ILE A 36 -24.38 45.38 -19.86
CA ILE A 36 -24.09 44.89 -18.54
C ILE A 36 -25.36 44.40 -17.83
N GLU A 37 -26.47 45.09 -17.97
CA GLU A 37 -27.77 44.62 -17.45
C GLU A 37 -28.06 43.21 -17.95
N ARG A 38 -27.89 42.96 -19.23
CA ARG A 38 -28.11 41.63 -19.82
C ARG A 38 -27.08 40.59 -19.40
N ILE A 39 -25.82 40.95 -19.23
CA ILE A 39 -24.76 40.09 -18.69
C ILE A 39 -25.09 39.65 -17.27
N ILE A 40 -25.49 40.57 -16.41
CA ILE A 40 -25.88 40.27 -15.01
C ILE A 40 -27.08 39.31 -14.98
N GLU A 41 -28.11 39.55 -15.78
CA GLU A 41 -29.25 38.59 -15.90
C GLU A 41 -28.80 37.18 -16.27
N ILE A 42 -27.90 37.05 -17.27
CA ILE A 42 -27.39 35.76 -17.70
C ILE A 42 -26.57 35.09 -16.62
N PHE A 43 -25.66 35.81 -15.98
CA PHE A 43 -24.78 35.28 -14.92
C PHE A 43 -25.57 34.87 -13.69
N GLU A 44 -26.53 35.67 -13.26
CA GLU A 44 -27.36 35.36 -12.09
C GLU A 44 -28.39 34.26 -12.35
N SER A 45 -28.67 33.94 -13.62
CA SER A 45 -29.53 32.81 -14.00
C SER A 45 -28.90 31.43 -13.73
N ASN A 46 -27.59 31.36 -13.56
CA ASN A 46 -26.85 30.14 -13.28
C ASN A 46 -25.88 30.35 -12.09
N SER A 47 -26.26 29.82 -10.94
CA SER A 47 -25.49 29.95 -9.69
C SER A 47 -24.14 29.23 -9.70
N ASP A 48 -23.85 28.43 -10.71
CA ASP A 48 -22.59 27.69 -10.83
C ASP A 48 -21.50 28.51 -11.54
N LEU A 49 -21.88 29.60 -12.23
CA LEU A 49 -20.92 30.55 -12.78
C LEU A 49 -20.35 31.42 -11.64
N GLU A 50 -19.13 31.17 -11.24
CA GLU A 50 -18.50 31.85 -10.10
C GLU A 50 -17.43 32.84 -10.48
N LEU A 51 -16.79 32.70 -11.67
CA LEU A 51 -15.70 33.57 -12.12
C LEU A 51 -15.81 33.88 -13.61
N PHE A 52 -15.53 35.14 -13.98
CA PHE A 52 -15.42 35.52 -15.39
C PHE A 52 -14.32 36.55 -15.63
N SER A 53 -13.97 36.75 -16.93
CA SER A 53 -13.11 37.85 -17.37
C SER A 53 -13.58 38.42 -18.68
N PHE A 54 -13.60 39.75 -18.78
CA PHE A 54 -13.73 40.45 -20.07
C PHE A 54 -12.37 40.60 -20.71
N THR A 55 -12.21 40.08 -21.91
CA THR A 55 -10.93 39.96 -22.62
C THR A 55 -11.03 40.54 -24.02
N ASP A 56 -11.25 41.85 -24.12
CA ASP A 56 -11.31 42.51 -25.41
C ASP A 56 -9.95 42.57 -26.08
N HIS A 57 -9.96 42.60 -27.40
CA HIS A 57 -8.75 42.67 -28.20
C HIS A 57 -7.94 43.92 -27.94
N ASN A 58 -6.67 43.76 -27.54
CA ASN A 58 -5.66 44.80 -27.41
C ASN A 58 -6.06 45.98 -26.49
N GLN A 59 -6.99 45.75 -25.56
CA GLN A 59 -7.35 46.75 -24.55
C GLN A 59 -8.04 46.11 -23.35
N ILE A 60 -7.80 46.66 -22.17
CA ILE A 60 -8.60 46.38 -20.98
C ILE A 60 -9.81 47.30 -21.01
N SER A 61 -11.02 46.75 -21.01
CA SER A 61 -12.29 47.48 -21.06
C SER A 61 -12.72 48.00 -19.67
N ILE A 62 -11.99 48.97 -19.16
CA ILE A 62 -12.11 49.53 -17.80
C ILE A 62 -13.53 49.95 -17.50
N GLU A 63 -14.19 50.68 -18.38
CA GLU A 63 -15.52 51.24 -18.19
C GLU A 63 -16.62 50.17 -18.16
N VAL A 64 -16.39 49.01 -18.78
CA VAL A 64 -17.32 47.87 -18.72
C VAL A 64 -17.27 47.23 -17.35
N TYR A 65 -16.08 46.98 -16.80
CA TYR A 65 -15.95 46.50 -15.41
C TYR A 65 -16.52 47.47 -14.39
N ARG A 66 -16.30 48.79 -14.61
CA ARG A 66 -16.86 49.85 -13.73
C ARG A 66 -18.39 49.82 -13.74
N GLU A 67 -19.00 49.72 -14.90
CA GLU A 67 -20.45 49.62 -15.06
C GLU A 67 -21.00 48.33 -14.40
N TYR A 68 -20.28 47.19 -14.51
CA TYR A 68 -20.64 45.97 -13.84
C TYR A 68 -20.66 46.10 -12.31
N ILE A 69 -19.64 46.77 -11.73
CA ILE A 69 -19.58 47.06 -10.31
C ILE A 69 -20.73 47.99 -9.91
N LYS A 70 -20.98 49.05 -10.67
CA LYS A 70 -22.04 50.04 -10.42
C LYS A 70 -23.45 49.40 -10.41
N GLN A 71 -23.69 48.40 -11.26
CA GLN A 71 -24.96 47.66 -11.31
C GLN A 71 -25.01 46.50 -10.30
N ASN A 72 -24.05 46.37 -9.36
CA ASN A 72 -24.00 45.38 -8.31
C ASN A 72 -23.98 43.91 -8.82
N GLY A 73 -23.35 43.64 -9.93
CA GLY A 73 -23.13 42.26 -10.40
C GLY A 73 -22.45 41.40 -9.32
N LYS A 74 -22.95 40.19 -9.07
CA LYS A 74 -22.53 39.33 -7.93
C LYS A 74 -21.39 38.39 -8.27
N THR A 75 -21.32 37.93 -9.51
CA THR A 75 -20.27 36.99 -9.97
C THR A 75 -18.89 37.65 -9.86
N ASN A 76 -17.88 36.90 -9.39
CA ASN A 76 -16.52 37.39 -9.28
C ASN A 76 -15.88 37.56 -10.66
N PHE A 77 -14.95 38.49 -10.77
CA PHE A 77 -14.17 38.66 -11.99
C PHE A 77 -12.68 38.86 -11.75
N LEU A 78 -11.90 38.53 -12.78
CA LEU A 78 -10.53 38.98 -12.93
C LEU A 78 -10.44 39.88 -14.15
N VAL A 79 -9.66 40.95 -14.05
CA VAL A 79 -9.41 41.80 -15.22
C VAL A 79 -8.51 41.07 -16.22
N GLY A 80 -8.92 41.00 -17.48
CA GLY A 80 -8.16 40.34 -18.54
C GLY A 80 -8.14 41.12 -19.83
N VAL A 81 -7.39 40.62 -20.77
CA VAL A 81 -7.25 41.15 -22.12
C VAL A 81 -6.84 40.04 -23.09
N GLU A 82 -7.34 40.06 -24.32
CA GLU A 82 -6.82 39.29 -25.43
C GLU A 82 -5.85 40.15 -26.25
N GLN A 83 -4.54 39.90 -26.09
CA GLN A 83 -3.47 40.68 -26.70
C GLN A 83 -2.92 40.00 -27.93
N ASP A 84 -2.79 40.76 -29.05
CA ASP A 84 -2.03 40.36 -30.23
C ASP A 84 -0.53 40.49 -29.92
N VAL A 85 0.22 39.38 -29.91
CA VAL A 85 1.65 39.38 -29.62
C VAL A 85 2.44 38.64 -30.70
N ILE A 86 3.68 39.06 -30.95
CA ILE A 86 4.66 38.33 -31.75
C ILE A 86 5.60 37.60 -30.79
N PHE A 87 5.64 36.27 -30.91
CA PHE A 87 6.50 35.44 -30.04
C PHE A 87 7.96 35.49 -30.51
N ASP A 88 8.18 35.42 -31.79
CA ASP A 88 9.53 35.49 -32.38
C ASP A 88 9.50 36.36 -33.67
N PRO A 89 9.99 37.60 -33.58
CA PRO A 89 9.96 38.51 -34.76
C PRO A 89 10.76 38.01 -35.95
N GLU A 90 11.79 37.20 -35.75
CA GLU A 90 12.67 36.70 -36.81
C GLU A 90 12.12 35.42 -37.44
N ASP A 91 11.68 34.47 -36.63
CA ASP A 91 11.20 33.17 -37.11
C ASP A 91 9.67 33.12 -37.31
N ASP A 92 8.89 33.86 -36.52
CA ASP A 92 7.42 33.93 -36.60
C ASP A 92 6.87 35.34 -36.41
N PRO A 93 6.84 36.15 -37.49
CA PRO A 93 6.32 37.52 -37.44
C PRO A 93 4.78 37.60 -37.35
N ASP A 94 4.09 36.46 -37.46
CA ASP A 94 2.63 36.43 -37.37
C ASP A 94 2.17 36.63 -35.89
N ALA A 95 1.30 37.59 -35.64
CA ALA A 95 0.76 37.84 -34.31
C ALA A 95 -0.13 36.68 -33.85
N LYS A 96 0.10 36.24 -32.64
CA LYS A 96 -0.70 35.23 -31.94
C LYS A 96 -1.60 35.90 -30.92
N HIS A 97 -2.73 35.27 -30.59
CA HIS A 97 -3.60 35.73 -29.54
C HIS A 97 -3.12 35.17 -28.20
N LEU A 98 -2.92 36.07 -27.25
CA LEU A 98 -2.52 35.73 -25.88
C LEU A 98 -3.51 36.36 -24.92
N LEU A 99 -4.23 35.53 -24.18
CA LEU A 99 -5.03 35.97 -23.06
C LEU A 99 -4.12 36.24 -21.86
N ILE A 100 -4.35 37.35 -21.20
CA ILE A 100 -3.61 37.77 -20.02
C ILE A 100 -4.63 38.09 -18.93
N TYR A 101 -4.48 37.47 -17.79
CA TYR A 101 -5.31 37.71 -16.59
C TYR A 101 -4.44 38.34 -15.53
N PHE A 102 -4.92 39.44 -14.95
CA PHE A 102 -4.20 40.20 -13.92
C PHE A 102 -4.76 39.94 -12.53
N ASP A 103 -3.92 40.08 -11.50
CA ASP A 103 -4.33 40.06 -10.07
C ASP A 103 -5.14 41.34 -9.73
N ILE A 104 -6.21 41.52 -10.48
CA ILE A 104 -7.16 42.62 -10.34
C ILE A 104 -8.58 42.06 -10.24
N GLU A 105 -9.10 42.12 -9.03
CA GLU A 105 -10.42 41.62 -8.68
C GLU A 105 -11.34 42.82 -8.29
N LYS A 106 -12.62 42.55 -8.02
CA LYS A 106 -13.57 43.56 -7.67
C LYS A 106 -13.15 44.45 -6.48
N TYR A 107 -12.48 43.86 -5.48
CA TYR A 107 -12.10 44.58 -4.26
C TYR A 107 -10.91 45.53 -4.42
N ASN A 108 -10.02 45.28 -5.39
CA ASN A 108 -8.84 46.12 -5.64
C ASN A 108 -8.89 46.87 -6.99
N PHE A 109 -9.99 46.74 -7.73
CA PHE A 109 -10.16 47.26 -9.09
C PHE A 109 -9.86 48.77 -9.18
N GLU A 110 -10.46 49.60 -8.35
CA GLU A 110 -10.28 51.04 -8.37
C GLU A 110 -8.84 51.46 -8.05
N ASN A 111 -8.10 50.68 -7.26
CA ASN A 111 -6.70 50.92 -6.94
C ASN A 111 -5.74 50.63 -8.10
N GLN A 112 -6.21 49.93 -9.14
CA GLN A 112 -5.40 49.50 -10.28
C GLN A 112 -5.76 50.24 -11.59
N ILE A 113 -6.58 51.30 -11.53
CA ILE A 113 -7.00 52.03 -12.74
C ILE A 113 -5.82 52.66 -13.46
N ASP A 114 -4.85 53.22 -12.74
CA ASP A 114 -3.67 53.80 -13.33
C ASP A 114 -2.86 52.77 -14.13
N PHE A 115 -2.67 51.57 -13.56
CA PHE A 115 -2.03 50.46 -14.29
C PHE A 115 -2.81 50.09 -15.56
N MET A 116 -4.12 49.95 -15.49
CA MET A 116 -4.94 49.55 -16.64
C MET A 116 -4.93 50.60 -17.73
N ASN A 117 -4.92 51.88 -17.39
CA ASN A 117 -4.76 53.00 -18.37
C ASN A 117 -3.36 52.98 -18.97
N ASP A 118 -2.32 52.83 -18.16
CA ASP A 118 -0.92 52.71 -18.65
C ASP A 118 -0.76 51.53 -19.60
N TYR A 119 -1.35 50.37 -19.26
CA TYR A 119 -1.37 49.19 -20.12
C TYR A 119 -2.02 49.51 -21.49
N ASN A 120 -3.22 50.08 -21.46
CA ASN A 120 -3.93 50.46 -22.69
C ASN A 120 -3.11 51.46 -23.55
N ASN A 121 -2.37 52.39 -22.91
CA ASN A 121 -1.48 53.30 -23.62
C ASN A 121 -0.21 52.63 -24.19
N PHE A 122 0.32 51.63 -23.46
CA PHE A 122 1.46 50.83 -23.91
C PHE A 122 1.11 50.04 -25.17
N VAL A 123 -0.01 49.32 -25.22
CA VAL A 123 -0.38 48.48 -26.36
C VAL A 123 -0.90 49.25 -27.57
N LYS A 124 -1.33 50.51 -27.42
CA LYS A 124 -1.70 51.39 -28.50
C LYS A 124 -0.53 51.81 -29.42
N LYS A 125 0.72 51.59 -28.98
CA LYS A 125 1.93 52.01 -29.73
C LYS A 125 2.29 51.11 -30.91
N GLY A 126 1.57 49.99 -31.16
CA GLY A 126 1.78 49.09 -32.27
C GLY A 126 1.82 47.63 -31.88
N THR A 127 2.36 46.80 -32.77
CA THR A 127 2.53 45.37 -32.49
C THR A 127 3.49 45.14 -31.31
N VAL A 128 3.07 44.39 -30.35
CA VAL A 128 3.84 44.12 -29.15
C VAL A 128 4.52 42.76 -29.27
N THR A 129 5.83 42.70 -28.99
CA THR A 129 6.49 41.39 -28.83
C THR A 129 6.22 40.79 -27.44
N VAL A 130 6.31 39.48 -27.35
CA VAL A 130 6.21 38.80 -26.00
C VAL A 130 7.26 39.34 -25.04
N HIS A 131 8.48 39.59 -25.54
CA HIS A 131 9.58 40.13 -24.76
C HIS A 131 9.26 41.52 -24.16
N ASP A 132 8.78 42.45 -25.01
CA ASP A 132 8.43 43.80 -24.57
C ASP A 132 7.24 43.77 -23.58
N LEU A 133 6.25 42.92 -23.84
CA LEU A 133 5.10 42.74 -22.99
C LEU A 133 5.51 42.24 -21.62
N LEU A 134 6.32 41.15 -21.54
CA LEU A 134 6.77 40.59 -20.28
C LEU A 134 7.66 41.56 -19.49
N SER A 135 8.56 42.25 -20.20
CA SER A 135 9.41 43.29 -19.60
C SER A 135 8.56 44.40 -18.96
N TYR A 136 7.54 44.86 -19.68
CA TYR A 136 6.58 45.85 -19.15
C TYR A 136 5.82 45.34 -17.91
N LEU A 137 5.28 44.13 -17.95
CA LEU A 137 4.49 43.57 -16.83
C LEU A 137 5.37 43.33 -15.57
N ILE A 138 6.61 42.90 -15.77
CA ILE A 138 7.57 42.70 -14.66
C ILE A 138 7.96 44.04 -14.05
N GLU A 139 8.23 45.07 -14.90
CA GLU A 139 8.53 46.43 -14.42
C GLU A 139 7.38 47.03 -13.60
N LYS A 140 6.15 46.79 -14.01
CA LYS A 140 4.95 47.21 -13.25
C LYS A 140 4.69 46.39 -11.97
N SER A 141 5.42 45.28 -11.79
CA SER A 141 5.28 44.38 -10.61
C SER A 141 3.86 43.85 -10.41
N ILE A 142 3.06 43.78 -11.47
CA ILE A 142 1.73 43.19 -11.45
C ILE A 142 1.84 41.66 -11.61
N LYS A 143 1.06 40.90 -10.87
CA LYS A 143 0.93 39.47 -11.09
C LYS A 143 0.01 39.21 -12.28
N PHE A 144 0.34 38.21 -13.05
CA PHE A 144 -0.43 37.81 -14.23
C PHE A 144 -0.34 36.31 -14.50
N VAL A 145 -1.34 35.79 -15.19
CA VAL A 145 -1.38 34.46 -15.78
C VAL A 145 -1.61 34.59 -17.29
N LEU A 146 -0.89 33.78 -18.07
CA LEU A 146 -0.95 33.80 -19.52
C LEU A 146 -1.71 32.59 -20.06
N SER A 147 -2.47 32.79 -21.15
CA SER A 147 -3.16 31.71 -21.85
C SER A 147 -3.15 31.95 -23.37
N PRO A 148 -2.16 31.40 -24.09
CA PRO A 148 -2.20 31.47 -25.55
C PRO A 148 -3.33 30.59 -26.11
N HIS A 149 -3.90 31.02 -27.22
CA HIS A 149 -4.79 30.17 -28.00
C HIS A 149 -4.02 29.00 -28.62
N ALA A 150 -4.54 27.81 -28.53
CA ALA A 150 -4.07 26.60 -29.19
C ALA A 150 -5.08 26.16 -30.26
N PHE A 151 -4.57 25.71 -31.40
CA PHE A 151 -5.37 25.19 -32.55
C PHE A 151 -6.43 26.16 -33.10
N LYS A 152 -6.23 27.47 -32.93
CA LYS A 152 -7.13 28.50 -33.51
C LYS A 152 -6.93 28.62 -35.02
N GLN A 153 -8.02 28.75 -35.79
CA GLN A 153 -7.96 28.93 -37.22
C GLN A 153 -7.18 30.21 -37.62
N GLY A 154 -6.53 30.20 -38.79
CA GLY A 154 -5.92 31.39 -39.38
C GLY A 154 -4.54 31.77 -38.84
N LYS A 155 -3.69 30.80 -38.43
CA LYS A 155 -2.31 31.00 -37.97
C LYS A 155 -2.17 31.73 -36.62
N ARG A 156 -3.26 31.93 -35.87
CA ARG A 156 -3.25 32.65 -34.59
C ARG A 156 -3.04 31.75 -33.38
N GLY A 157 -3.06 30.41 -33.59
CA GLY A 157 -2.73 29.43 -32.55
C GLY A 157 -1.22 29.32 -32.36
N ILE A 158 -0.80 29.04 -31.13
CA ILE A 158 0.62 28.93 -30.77
C ILE A 158 1.31 27.75 -31.47
N GLU A 159 0.60 26.68 -31.77
CA GLU A 159 1.09 25.44 -32.38
C GLU A 159 1.38 25.55 -33.87
N ASN A 160 0.88 26.58 -34.57
CA ASN A 160 0.87 26.63 -36.05
C ASN A 160 2.23 26.57 -36.73
N LYS A 161 3.32 26.77 -36.00
CA LYS A 161 4.69 26.57 -36.48
C LYS A 161 5.41 25.39 -35.86
N TRP A 162 4.80 24.74 -34.87
CA TRP A 162 5.42 23.63 -34.16
C TRP A 162 5.14 22.25 -34.80
N THR A 163 4.45 22.23 -35.92
CA THR A 163 4.15 21.01 -36.69
C THR A 163 5.23 20.62 -37.69
N THR A 164 6.29 21.42 -37.88
CA THR A 164 7.43 21.10 -38.74
C THR A 164 8.62 20.61 -37.93
N GLU A 165 9.42 19.71 -38.51
CA GLU A 165 10.51 18.93 -37.93
C GLU A 165 11.62 19.69 -37.16
N GLU A 166 11.50 21.00 -36.99
CA GLU A 166 12.54 21.88 -36.43
C GLU A 166 12.31 22.27 -34.95
N ILE A 167 11.26 21.81 -34.31
CA ILE A 167 11.02 22.16 -32.90
C ILE A 167 11.71 21.18 -31.98
N THR A 168 12.78 21.68 -31.41
CA THR A 168 13.40 21.02 -30.24
C THR A 168 12.52 21.24 -29.03
N VAL A 169 12.47 20.22 -28.16
CA VAL A 169 11.84 20.26 -26.80
C VAL A 169 12.25 21.57 -26.10
N ASP A 170 13.49 22.04 -26.28
CA ASP A 170 14.01 23.26 -25.68
C ASP A 170 13.29 24.54 -26.15
N LYS A 171 12.87 24.64 -27.43
CA LYS A 171 12.10 25.81 -27.90
C LYS A 171 10.68 25.81 -27.31
N ALA A 172 10.03 24.67 -27.26
CA ALA A 172 8.72 24.54 -26.60
C ALA A 172 8.80 24.94 -25.12
N HIS A 173 9.82 24.47 -24.41
CA HIS A 173 10.07 24.86 -23.03
C HIS A 173 10.38 26.33 -22.83
N LYS A 174 11.12 26.96 -23.75
CA LYS A 174 11.47 28.38 -23.70
C LYS A 174 10.24 29.29 -23.74
N TYR A 175 9.22 28.94 -24.52
CA TYR A 175 8.01 29.75 -24.66
C TYR A 175 6.88 29.41 -23.70
N THR A 176 6.86 28.20 -23.10
CA THR A 176 5.77 27.70 -22.27
C THR A 176 6.17 27.41 -20.83
N GLY A 177 7.46 27.20 -20.58
CA GLY A 177 7.95 26.71 -19.25
C GLY A 177 8.36 27.80 -18.27
N GLN A 178 8.41 29.09 -18.67
CA GLN A 178 8.89 30.17 -17.79
C GLN A 178 7.78 30.90 -17.03
N PHE A 179 6.51 30.73 -17.42
CA PHE A 179 5.38 31.45 -16.83
C PHE A 179 4.22 30.49 -16.59
N PHE A 180 3.42 30.76 -15.59
CA PHE A 180 2.14 30.08 -15.39
C PHE A 180 1.31 30.26 -16.64
N CYS A 181 1.06 29.18 -17.35
CA CYS A 181 0.48 29.22 -18.65
C CYS A 181 -0.56 28.12 -18.79
N PHE A 182 -1.76 28.53 -19.17
CA PHE A 182 -2.74 27.60 -19.75
C PHE A 182 -2.56 27.57 -21.27
N TRP A 183 -3.14 26.55 -21.89
CA TRP A 183 -3.42 26.64 -23.33
C TRP A 183 -4.95 26.62 -23.50
N GLU A 184 -5.47 27.65 -24.12
CA GLU A 184 -6.90 27.70 -24.42
C GLU A 184 -7.20 26.98 -25.73
N ALA A 185 -8.02 25.92 -25.65
CA ALA A 185 -8.51 25.16 -26.78
C ALA A 185 -10.04 25.14 -26.78
N GLN A 186 -10.67 25.43 -27.94
CA GLN A 186 -12.14 25.56 -28.03
C GLN A 186 -12.81 24.23 -28.27
N GLY A 187 -13.58 23.73 -27.27
CA GLY A 187 -14.39 22.53 -27.35
C GLY A 187 -13.59 21.23 -27.35
N TYR A 188 -14.29 20.12 -27.12
CA TYR A 188 -13.69 18.79 -26.90
C TYR A 188 -12.68 18.34 -27.97
N SER A 189 -12.97 18.64 -29.26
CA SER A 189 -12.10 18.21 -30.35
C SER A 189 -10.73 18.92 -30.37
N GLN A 190 -10.68 20.18 -29.95
CA GLN A 190 -9.43 20.92 -29.86
C GLN A 190 -8.67 20.60 -28.57
N ILE A 191 -9.39 20.36 -27.46
CA ILE A 191 -8.81 19.89 -26.21
C ILE A 191 -8.03 18.59 -26.47
N ALA A 192 -8.68 17.58 -27.07
CA ALA A 192 -8.03 16.30 -27.35
C ALA A 192 -6.76 16.44 -28.23
N LYS A 193 -6.78 17.33 -29.24
CA LYS A 193 -5.60 17.61 -30.06
C LYS A 193 -4.48 18.31 -29.28
N ALA A 194 -4.85 19.21 -28.39
CA ALA A 194 -3.89 19.91 -27.56
C ALA A 194 -3.27 18.97 -26.51
N GLU A 195 -4.05 18.06 -25.92
CA GLU A 195 -3.56 17.02 -25.01
C GLU A 195 -2.56 16.10 -25.73
N GLU A 196 -2.92 15.56 -26.89
CA GLU A 196 -2.05 14.73 -27.72
C GLU A 196 -0.75 15.46 -28.09
N PHE A 197 -0.85 16.76 -28.43
CA PHE A 197 0.32 17.58 -28.74
C PHE A 197 1.23 17.75 -27.52
N LEU A 198 0.69 18.15 -26.37
CA LEU A 198 1.47 18.31 -25.13
C LEU A 198 2.10 17.01 -24.66
N GLU A 199 1.42 15.88 -24.83
CA GLU A 199 1.94 14.56 -24.51
C GLU A 199 3.15 14.19 -25.37
N ASN A 200 3.08 14.45 -26.68
CA ASN A 200 4.20 14.23 -27.61
C ASN A 200 5.46 15.03 -27.28
N PHE A 201 5.32 16.17 -26.59
CA PHE A 201 6.43 17.03 -26.15
C PHE A 201 6.76 16.89 -24.65
N ASN A 202 6.15 15.93 -23.91
CA ASN A 202 6.28 15.76 -22.46
C ASN A 202 5.96 17.05 -21.67
N LEU A 203 4.97 17.80 -22.12
CA LEU A 203 4.50 19.04 -21.50
C LEU A 203 3.14 18.89 -20.79
N ASN A 204 2.50 17.74 -20.89
CA ASN A 204 1.18 17.43 -20.33
C ASN A 204 1.09 17.60 -18.80
N ASN A 205 2.23 17.46 -18.08
CA ASN A 205 2.30 17.68 -16.63
C ASN A 205 2.67 19.11 -16.24
N LYS A 206 2.89 20.00 -17.21
CA LYS A 206 3.34 21.39 -17.00
C LYS A 206 2.35 22.45 -17.46
N ILE A 207 1.47 22.09 -18.38
CA ILE A 207 0.55 23.01 -19.02
C ILE A 207 -0.86 22.44 -18.94
N SER A 208 -1.75 23.19 -18.32
CA SER A 208 -3.17 22.86 -18.26
C SER A 208 -3.88 23.34 -19.52
N ILE A 209 -4.81 22.52 -20.03
CA ILE A 209 -5.65 22.90 -21.17
C ILE A 209 -6.99 23.36 -20.66
N ILE A 210 -7.40 24.55 -21.04
CA ILE A 210 -8.68 25.15 -20.66
C ILE A 210 -9.53 25.43 -21.89
N SER A 211 -10.84 25.56 -21.67
CA SER A 211 -11.80 25.92 -22.71
C SER A 211 -12.83 26.90 -22.17
N PHE A 212 -12.84 28.08 -22.73
CA PHE A 212 -13.81 29.13 -22.40
C PHE A 212 -14.73 29.42 -23.60
N SER A 213 -15.67 30.34 -23.44
CA SER A 213 -16.69 30.60 -24.45
C SER A 213 -16.13 31.29 -25.69
N ASP A 214 -15.12 32.15 -25.57
CA ASP A 214 -14.71 33.11 -26.62
C ASP A 214 -15.95 33.79 -27.22
N SER A 215 -16.83 34.29 -26.33
CA SER A 215 -18.16 34.76 -26.72
C SER A 215 -18.12 36.19 -27.22
N ASN A 216 -18.77 36.39 -28.36
CA ASN A 216 -18.99 37.70 -28.98
C ASN A 216 -20.50 37.96 -29.21
N ASN A 217 -21.36 37.12 -28.69
CA ASN A 217 -22.81 37.25 -28.69
C ASN A 217 -23.43 36.49 -27.51
N PHE A 218 -24.66 36.86 -27.10
CA PHE A 218 -25.33 36.27 -25.95
C PHE A 218 -25.67 34.81 -26.15
N THR A 219 -25.99 34.38 -27.37
CA THR A 219 -26.35 32.97 -27.62
C THR A 219 -25.17 32.04 -27.32
N LYS A 220 -23.96 32.43 -27.78
CA LYS A 220 -22.72 31.66 -27.51
C LYS A 220 -22.42 31.60 -26.01
N LEU A 221 -22.55 32.75 -25.33
CA LEU A 221 -22.35 32.86 -23.89
C LEU A 221 -23.34 31.97 -23.09
N ILE A 222 -24.63 32.06 -23.39
CA ILE A 222 -25.69 31.26 -22.75
C ILE A 222 -25.47 29.76 -23.00
N ASN A 223 -25.10 29.38 -24.21
CA ASN A 223 -24.84 27.98 -24.53
C ASN A 223 -23.67 27.44 -23.72
N TYR A 224 -22.57 28.21 -23.59
CA TYR A 224 -21.42 27.80 -22.79
C TYR A 224 -21.80 27.65 -21.31
N ILE A 225 -22.49 28.63 -20.72
CA ILE A 225 -22.89 28.57 -19.30
C ILE A 225 -23.82 27.39 -19.02
N ASN A 226 -24.71 27.05 -19.96
CA ASN A 226 -25.62 25.92 -19.80
C ASN A 226 -24.97 24.56 -20.07
N GLN A 227 -23.95 24.51 -20.92
CA GLN A 227 -23.23 23.30 -21.30
C GLN A 227 -21.72 23.58 -21.38
N PRO A 228 -21.09 23.84 -20.22
CA PRO A 228 -19.66 24.13 -20.20
C PRO A 228 -18.85 22.88 -20.59
N THR A 229 -17.74 23.11 -21.27
CA THR A 229 -16.81 22.04 -21.64
C THR A 229 -16.05 21.51 -20.44
N GLN A 230 -15.79 22.37 -19.46
CA GLN A 230 -15.01 22.06 -18.27
C GLN A 230 -15.60 22.74 -17.02
N TYR A 231 -15.27 22.20 -15.88
CA TYR A 231 -15.60 22.72 -14.55
C TYR A 231 -14.31 22.88 -13.75
N PHE A 232 -14.29 23.85 -12.84
CA PHE A 232 -13.10 24.20 -12.07
C PHE A 232 -13.33 23.97 -10.58
N LEU A 233 -12.38 23.29 -9.94
CA LEU A 233 -12.40 22.98 -8.52
C LEU A 233 -11.41 23.88 -7.79
N SER A 234 -11.72 25.16 -7.70
CA SER A 234 -10.90 26.16 -7.01
C SER A 234 -11.76 27.36 -6.64
N LEU A 235 -11.30 28.17 -5.69
CA LEU A 235 -11.98 29.42 -5.34
C LEU A 235 -11.91 30.42 -6.49
N PRO A 236 -12.97 31.23 -6.72
CA PRO A 236 -13.08 32.12 -7.86
C PRO A 236 -12.30 33.42 -7.63
N ASN A 237 -10.97 33.34 -7.58
CA ASN A 237 -10.05 34.46 -7.38
C ASN A 237 -8.74 34.25 -8.16
N PHE A 238 -7.83 35.20 -8.11
CA PHE A 238 -6.58 35.12 -8.87
C PHE A 238 -5.66 33.97 -8.39
N LYS A 239 -5.55 33.74 -7.08
CA LYS A 239 -4.78 32.61 -6.54
C LYS A 239 -5.36 31.28 -6.98
N GLY A 240 -6.70 31.17 -7.04
CA GLY A 240 -7.39 30.00 -7.58
C GLY A 240 -7.04 29.77 -9.05
N LEU A 241 -6.94 30.82 -9.85
CA LEU A 241 -6.49 30.73 -11.23
C LEU A 241 -5.03 30.26 -11.35
N GLU A 242 -4.11 30.79 -10.51
CA GLU A 242 -2.72 30.31 -10.44
C GLU A 242 -2.65 28.81 -10.13
N LEU A 243 -3.46 28.31 -9.17
CA LEU A 243 -3.48 26.90 -8.82
C LEU A 243 -4.06 26.01 -9.92
N VAL A 244 -5.15 26.44 -10.58
CA VAL A 244 -5.71 25.73 -11.74
C VAL A 244 -4.68 25.71 -12.90
N ALA A 245 -3.86 26.75 -13.05
CA ALA A 245 -2.79 26.77 -14.06
C ALA A 245 -1.68 25.74 -13.77
N SER A 246 -1.44 25.44 -12.51
CA SER A 246 -0.36 24.54 -12.07
C SER A 246 -0.83 23.12 -11.79
N GLU A 247 -2.15 22.86 -11.69
CA GLU A 247 -2.69 21.58 -11.29
C GLU A 247 -3.90 21.13 -12.14
N ASN A 248 -3.64 20.27 -13.12
CA ASN A 248 -4.63 19.78 -14.08
C ASN A 248 -5.84 19.07 -13.41
N ARG A 249 -5.63 18.47 -12.22
CA ARG A 249 -6.70 17.77 -11.48
C ARG A 249 -7.81 18.71 -11.00
N ARG A 250 -7.57 20.02 -11.00
CA ARG A 250 -8.59 21.04 -10.70
C ARG A 250 -9.49 21.35 -11.89
N ILE A 251 -9.19 20.83 -13.08
CA ILE A 251 -9.99 20.98 -14.30
C ILE A 251 -10.74 19.67 -14.54
N LEU A 252 -12.05 19.71 -14.52
CA LEU A 252 -12.90 18.54 -14.60
C LEU A 252 -13.74 18.57 -15.89
N SER A 253 -13.84 17.44 -16.59
CA SER A 253 -14.71 17.27 -17.77
C SER A 253 -16.20 17.07 -17.40
N LYS A 254 -16.48 16.82 -16.13
CA LYS A 254 -17.84 16.62 -15.61
C LYS A 254 -18.00 17.39 -14.30
N ARG A 255 -19.25 17.82 -14.06
CA ARG A 255 -19.59 18.47 -12.80
C ARG A 255 -19.30 17.55 -11.63
N TYR A 256 -18.58 18.09 -10.65
CA TYR A 256 -18.33 17.41 -9.38
C TYR A 256 -19.23 17.98 -8.30
N GLU A 257 -20.07 17.13 -7.76
CA GLU A 257 -20.84 17.37 -6.53
C GLU A 257 -20.84 16.07 -5.74
N VAL A 258 -20.80 16.19 -4.44
CA VAL A 258 -21.01 15.01 -3.58
C VAL A 258 -22.46 14.57 -3.78
N ALA A 259 -22.65 13.31 -4.18
CA ALA A 259 -23.99 12.75 -4.31
C ALA A 259 -24.75 12.93 -2.99
N SER A 260 -26.00 13.41 -3.07
CA SER A 260 -26.81 13.75 -1.89
C SER A 260 -26.96 12.61 -0.87
N GLY A 261 -26.77 11.33 -1.30
CA GLY A 261 -26.73 10.16 -0.42
C GLY A 261 -25.47 10.01 0.41
N ASN A 262 -24.34 10.62 0.02
CA ASN A 262 -23.03 10.44 0.66
C ASN A 262 -22.70 11.53 1.69
N TYR A 263 -23.50 12.59 1.78
CA TYR A 263 -23.26 13.67 2.77
C TYR A 263 -23.29 13.19 4.23
N GLY A 264 -24.02 12.11 4.51
CA GLY A 264 -24.05 11.47 5.82
C GLY A 264 -22.75 10.76 6.20
N ASN A 265 -21.98 10.30 5.21
CA ASN A 265 -20.77 9.52 5.40
C ASN A 265 -19.48 10.36 5.39
N LEU A 266 -19.58 11.70 5.37
CA LEU A 266 -18.43 12.60 5.33
C LEU A 266 -18.39 13.46 6.60
N ILE A 267 -17.19 13.73 7.08
CA ILE A 267 -16.94 14.68 8.18
C ILE A 267 -17.00 16.08 7.60
N GLY A 268 -18.03 16.84 7.97
CA GLY A 268 -18.23 18.23 7.53
C GLY A 268 -17.64 19.25 8.49
N LYS A 269 -17.82 19.01 9.79
CA LYS A 269 -17.38 19.93 10.85
C LYS A 269 -16.97 19.15 12.10
N VAL A 270 -15.94 19.64 12.75
CA VAL A 270 -15.51 19.19 14.09
C VAL A 270 -15.47 20.40 15.02
N THR A 271 -16.21 20.34 16.12
CA THR A 271 -16.09 21.31 17.20
C THR A 271 -15.06 20.81 18.20
N PHE A 272 -13.97 21.53 18.33
CA PHE A 272 -12.88 21.23 19.25
C PHE A 272 -12.75 22.37 20.26
N GLY A 273 -13.24 22.16 21.47
CA GLY A 273 -13.39 23.25 22.46
C GLY A 273 -14.36 24.33 21.97
N GLU A 274 -13.86 25.56 21.82
CA GLU A 274 -14.65 26.71 21.30
C GLU A 274 -14.49 26.89 19.77
N ASN A 275 -13.67 26.04 19.10
CA ASN A 275 -13.33 26.19 17.68
C ASN A 275 -14.18 25.26 16.82
N ASP A 276 -14.88 25.78 15.84
CA ASP A 276 -15.49 25.03 14.77
C ASP A 276 -14.51 24.92 13.60
N ILE A 277 -14.09 23.70 13.28
CA ILE A 277 -13.16 23.37 12.19
C ILE A 277 -13.97 22.71 11.07
N PHE A 278 -13.98 23.32 9.90
CA PHE A 278 -14.68 22.77 8.74
C PHE A 278 -13.73 21.96 7.86
N PHE A 279 -14.24 20.90 7.28
CA PHE A 279 -13.50 19.98 6.44
C PHE A 279 -14.02 20.01 5.00
N SER A 280 -13.09 19.89 4.03
CA SER A 280 -13.42 19.60 2.63
C SER A 280 -13.83 18.14 2.48
N ASN A 281 -14.69 17.86 1.51
CA ASN A 281 -15.06 16.50 1.12
C ASN A 281 -13.95 15.73 0.37
N LYS A 282 -12.79 16.36 0.19
CA LYS A 282 -11.61 15.83 -0.52
C LYS A 282 -10.39 15.75 0.41
N LEU A 283 -9.27 16.35 0.02
CA LEU A 283 -8.02 16.33 0.79
C LEU A 283 -7.96 17.47 1.81
N ASN A 284 -7.86 17.09 3.09
CA ASN A 284 -7.66 17.99 4.21
C ASN A 284 -6.29 17.71 4.83
N CYS A 285 -5.41 18.71 4.87
CA CYS A 285 -4.09 18.60 5.47
C CYS A 285 -4.02 19.35 6.78
N ILE A 286 -3.72 18.66 7.88
CA ILE A 286 -3.50 19.26 9.20
C ILE A 286 -2.01 19.49 9.37
N ILE A 287 -1.58 20.76 9.43
CA ILE A 287 -0.18 21.16 9.52
C ILE A 287 0.09 22.02 10.77
N GLY A 288 1.35 22.19 11.10
CA GLY A 288 1.77 23.05 12.24
C GLY A 288 3.11 22.60 12.80
N GLY A 289 3.66 23.37 13.74
CA GLY A 289 4.90 23.05 14.41
C GLY A 289 4.85 21.76 15.25
N ARG A 290 6.00 21.31 15.76
CA ARG A 290 6.03 20.18 16.71
C ARG A 290 5.27 20.59 18.00
N GLY A 291 4.41 19.69 18.48
CA GLY A 291 3.60 19.94 19.69
C GLY A 291 2.42 20.88 19.48
N SER A 292 2.09 21.30 18.24
CA SER A 292 0.97 22.23 17.98
C SER A 292 -0.43 21.59 18.10
N GLY A 293 -0.53 20.27 18.33
CA GLY A 293 -1.83 19.59 18.48
C GLY A 293 -2.35 18.88 17.22
N LYS A 294 -1.58 18.82 16.12
CA LYS A 294 -2.01 18.15 14.86
C LYS A 294 -2.58 16.75 15.09
N SER A 295 -1.74 15.85 15.61
CA SER A 295 -2.14 14.47 15.87
C SER A 295 -3.18 14.34 16.97
N ILE A 296 -3.25 15.31 17.90
CA ILE A 296 -4.30 15.33 18.94
C ILE A 296 -5.66 15.53 18.29
N LEU A 297 -5.79 16.46 17.34
CA LEU A 297 -7.03 16.66 16.60
C LEU A 297 -7.45 15.39 15.84
N LEU A 298 -6.53 14.77 15.10
CA LEU A 298 -6.82 13.56 14.33
C LEU A 298 -7.23 12.39 15.24
N ASP A 299 -6.46 12.14 16.30
CA ASP A 299 -6.72 11.08 17.27
C ASP A 299 -8.05 11.33 18.02
N SER A 300 -8.38 12.59 18.33
CA SER A 300 -9.65 12.95 18.96
C SER A 300 -10.84 12.65 18.05
N ILE A 301 -10.73 12.93 16.75
CA ILE A 301 -11.73 12.58 15.75
C ILE A 301 -11.90 11.06 15.70
N ALA A 302 -10.81 10.30 15.51
CA ALA A 302 -10.85 8.87 15.42
C ALA A 302 -11.44 8.22 16.69
N ASN A 303 -11.02 8.65 17.88
CA ASN A 303 -11.51 8.12 19.15
C ASN A 303 -12.99 8.49 19.44
N ARG A 304 -13.46 9.61 18.90
CA ARG A 304 -14.87 10.01 19.03
C ARG A 304 -15.79 9.18 18.14
N LEU A 305 -15.30 8.79 16.96
CA LEU A 305 -16.03 7.96 16.00
C LEU A 305 -16.02 6.49 16.43
N GLU A 306 -14.86 5.99 16.88
CA GLU A 306 -14.67 4.62 17.35
C GLU A 306 -13.60 4.61 18.45
N ASN A 307 -13.63 3.60 19.36
CA ASN A 307 -12.55 3.43 20.34
C ASN A 307 -11.29 2.92 19.62
N VAL A 308 -10.34 3.82 19.37
CA VAL A 308 -9.07 3.47 18.74
C VAL A 308 -7.96 3.30 19.79
N ASP A 309 -6.94 2.51 19.46
CA ASP A 309 -5.75 2.36 20.29
C ASP A 309 -4.90 3.64 20.23
N LEU A 310 -4.95 4.43 21.29
CA LEU A 310 -4.27 5.72 21.40
C LEU A 310 -2.92 5.59 22.09
N ARG A 311 -1.95 6.43 21.71
CA ARG A 311 -0.71 6.57 22.47
C ARG A 311 -1.00 7.11 23.88
N GLN A 312 -0.46 6.46 24.90
CA GLN A 312 -0.68 6.82 26.31
C GLN A 312 -0.44 8.30 26.63
N GLU A 313 0.55 8.90 25.99
CA GLU A 313 0.94 10.31 26.13
C GLU A 313 -0.15 11.28 25.66
N ARG A 314 -1.03 10.86 24.73
CA ARG A 314 -2.10 11.69 24.14
C ARG A 314 -3.44 11.53 24.84
N VAL A 315 -3.66 10.43 25.55
CA VAL A 315 -4.95 10.10 26.20
C VAL A 315 -5.42 11.23 27.15
N GLY A 316 -4.50 11.82 27.91
CA GLY A 316 -4.81 12.92 28.84
C GLY A 316 -5.37 14.15 28.11
N TYR A 317 -4.77 14.52 26.98
CA TYR A 317 -5.23 15.67 26.17
C TYR A 317 -6.56 15.38 25.46
N ILE A 318 -6.72 14.19 24.89
CA ILE A 318 -7.96 13.80 24.19
C ILE A 318 -9.15 13.79 25.14
N ASN A 319 -8.96 13.33 26.38
CA ASN A 319 -10.01 13.34 27.41
C ASN A 319 -10.31 14.76 27.93
N ALA A 320 -9.31 15.65 27.97
CA ALA A 320 -9.49 17.03 28.41
C ALA A 320 -10.22 17.91 27.38
N PHE A 321 -10.10 17.58 26.09
CA PHE A 321 -10.69 18.34 24.98
C PHE A 321 -11.60 17.43 24.13
N PRO A 322 -12.82 17.11 24.62
CA PRO A 322 -13.76 16.29 23.85
C PRO A 322 -14.18 17.01 22.56
N VAL A 323 -14.35 16.23 21.49
CA VAL A 323 -14.80 16.74 20.19
C VAL A 323 -16.24 16.35 19.90
N GLU A 324 -16.95 17.21 19.21
CA GLU A 324 -18.21 16.91 18.56
C GLU A 324 -18.00 16.90 17.04
N ILE A 325 -18.55 15.91 16.36
CA ILE A 325 -18.35 15.70 14.92
C ILE A 325 -19.71 15.77 14.24
N TYR A 326 -19.77 16.53 13.16
CA TYR A 326 -20.96 16.72 12.35
C TYR A 326 -20.67 16.36 10.90
N ASN A 327 -21.65 15.73 10.25
CA ASN A 327 -21.57 15.47 8.82
C ASN A 327 -21.88 16.74 7.98
N TYR A 328 -21.80 16.63 6.66
CA TYR A 328 -22.08 17.77 5.76
C TYR A 328 -23.51 18.29 5.82
N SER A 329 -24.46 17.50 6.30
CA SER A 329 -25.84 17.95 6.56
C SER A 329 -25.99 18.58 7.94
N ASN A 330 -24.88 18.84 8.64
CA ASN A 330 -24.84 19.38 10.00
C ASN A 330 -25.57 18.52 11.04
N ASN A 331 -25.67 17.21 10.79
CA ASN A 331 -26.16 16.24 11.77
C ASN A 331 -24.99 15.69 12.60
N PRO A 332 -25.15 15.55 13.93
CA PRO A 332 -24.11 14.96 14.76
C PRO A 332 -23.85 13.50 14.35
N ILE A 333 -22.58 13.11 14.31
CA ILE A 333 -22.16 11.74 14.04
C ILE A 333 -22.08 11.00 15.37
N GLU A 334 -22.88 9.94 15.49
CA GLU A 334 -22.88 9.08 16.67
C GLU A 334 -21.73 8.07 16.61
N LYS A 335 -21.19 7.75 17.79
CA LYS A 335 -20.13 6.76 17.95
C LYS A 335 -20.55 5.38 17.42
N HIS A 336 -19.66 4.70 16.74
CA HIS A 336 -19.85 3.39 16.12
C HIS A 336 -20.86 3.31 14.94
N ASN A 337 -21.45 4.45 14.55
CA ASN A 337 -22.36 4.50 13.39
C ASN A 337 -21.72 5.04 12.12
N PHE A 338 -20.43 5.38 12.18
CA PHE A 338 -19.69 5.98 11.08
C PHE A 338 -18.51 5.09 10.68
N GLN A 339 -18.43 4.73 9.42
CA GLN A 339 -17.35 3.89 8.89
C GLN A 339 -16.24 4.78 8.35
N PHE A 340 -15.02 4.52 8.77
CA PHE A 340 -13.81 5.22 8.33
C PHE A 340 -12.60 4.31 8.46
N ASP A 341 -11.52 4.66 7.76
CA ASP A 341 -10.22 4.01 7.90
C ASP A 341 -9.29 4.92 8.70
N TYR A 342 -8.59 4.41 9.70
CA TYR A 342 -7.67 5.19 10.53
C TYR A 342 -6.27 4.57 10.59
N PHE A 343 -5.27 5.38 10.26
CA PHE A 343 -3.86 5.03 10.26
C PHE A 343 -3.10 5.95 11.21
N LYS A 344 -2.79 5.45 12.41
CA LYS A 344 -2.02 6.19 13.41
C LYS A 344 -0.56 6.37 12.96
N GLN A 345 0.14 7.34 13.54
CA GLN A 345 1.56 7.57 13.29
C GLN A 345 2.37 6.28 13.47
N SER A 346 3.29 6.01 12.55
CA SER A 346 4.10 4.77 12.49
C SER A 346 3.26 3.49 12.30
N TYR A 347 1.98 3.61 11.90
CA TYR A 347 1.09 2.46 11.73
C TYR A 347 1.70 1.39 10.82
N VAL A 348 2.32 1.79 9.72
CA VAL A 348 2.95 0.85 8.78
C VAL A 348 4.13 0.13 9.42
N ALA A 349 5.01 0.85 10.13
CA ALA A 349 6.11 0.24 10.87
C ALA A 349 5.58 -0.72 11.97
N ASP A 350 4.53 -0.30 12.69
CA ASP A 350 3.89 -1.11 13.72
C ASP A 350 3.18 -2.35 13.16
N LEU A 351 2.71 -2.31 11.92
CA LEU A 351 2.12 -3.46 11.24
C LEU A 351 3.15 -4.58 11.03
N PHE A 352 4.36 -4.21 10.63
CA PHE A 352 5.40 -5.15 10.22
C PHE A 352 6.37 -5.53 11.34
N ASP A 353 6.40 -4.76 12.44
CA ASP A 353 7.37 -4.95 13.54
C ASP A 353 6.89 -5.94 14.63
N ASN A 354 5.65 -6.41 14.60
CA ASN A 354 5.06 -7.20 15.69
C ASN A 354 4.61 -8.58 15.25
N ASN A 355 4.71 -9.56 16.20
CA ASN A 355 4.12 -10.90 16.11
C ASN A 355 2.58 -10.91 15.85
N ASP A 356 1.95 -9.75 15.78
CA ASP A 356 0.50 -9.57 15.58
C ASP A 356 0.14 -9.04 14.17
N TYR A 357 1.09 -9.09 13.24
CA TYR A 357 0.92 -8.68 11.84
C TYR A 357 -0.36 -9.25 11.20
N TYR A 358 -0.61 -10.54 11.38
CA TYR A 358 -1.75 -11.22 10.76
C TYR A 358 -3.11 -10.72 11.25
N ASN A 359 -3.25 -10.40 12.53
CA ASN A 359 -4.51 -9.84 13.05
C ASN A 359 -4.75 -8.41 12.55
N LYS A 360 -3.70 -7.60 12.47
CA LYS A 360 -3.78 -6.22 11.99
C LYS A 360 -4.07 -6.16 10.49
N ILE A 361 -3.40 -6.99 9.69
CA ILE A 361 -3.68 -7.12 8.25
C ILE A 361 -5.08 -7.67 8.01
N ARG A 362 -5.53 -8.65 8.80
CA ARG A 362 -6.88 -9.19 8.69
C ARG A 362 -7.94 -8.09 8.75
N HIS A 363 -7.79 -7.09 9.62
CA HIS A 363 -8.70 -5.96 9.69
C HIS A 363 -8.69 -5.08 8.43
N GLN A 364 -7.52 -4.87 7.83
CA GLN A 364 -7.37 -4.02 6.63
C GLN A 364 -7.97 -4.67 5.38
N PHE A 365 -7.83 -5.98 5.25
CA PHE A 365 -8.25 -6.78 4.08
C PHE A 365 -9.42 -7.70 4.43
N GLU A 366 -10.24 -7.32 5.39
CA GLU A 366 -11.35 -8.17 5.86
C GLU A 366 -12.37 -8.47 4.78
N ASP A 367 -12.65 -7.49 3.91
CA ASP A 367 -13.62 -7.64 2.85
C ASP A 367 -13.09 -8.56 1.74
N GLU A 368 -11.82 -8.42 1.37
CA GLU A 368 -11.14 -9.28 0.40
C GLU A 368 -10.96 -10.70 0.95
N LEU A 369 -10.62 -10.83 2.23
CA LEU A 369 -10.50 -12.13 2.89
C LEU A 369 -11.83 -12.86 3.00
N LYS A 370 -12.96 -12.16 3.12
CA LYS A 370 -14.31 -12.76 3.09
C LYS A 370 -14.64 -13.35 1.73
N GLY A 371 -14.08 -12.80 0.65
CA GLY A 371 -14.25 -13.32 -0.72
C GLY A 371 -13.45 -14.59 -1.02
N ILE A 372 -12.51 -14.97 -0.17
CA ILE A 372 -11.70 -16.18 -0.35
C ILE A 372 -12.36 -17.35 0.39
N GLU A 373 -12.54 -18.49 -0.29
CA GLU A 373 -13.06 -19.71 0.35
C GLU A 373 -12.21 -20.08 1.57
N ASP A 374 -12.89 -20.47 2.65
CA ASP A 374 -12.21 -20.91 3.86
C ASP A 374 -11.57 -22.27 3.67
N ILE A 375 -10.36 -22.42 4.22
CA ILE A 375 -9.69 -23.72 4.28
C ILE A 375 -10.31 -24.49 5.45
N ASP A 376 -10.92 -25.64 5.14
CA ASP A 376 -11.53 -26.50 6.18
C ASP A 376 -10.43 -27.22 6.98
N VAL A 377 -9.96 -26.54 8.02
CA VAL A 377 -8.90 -27.03 8.93
C VAL A 377 -9.32 -28.33 9.62
N ASN A 378 -10.61 -28.50 9.95
CA ASN A 378 -11.07 -29.71 10.62
C ASN A 378 -11.01 -30.91 9.69
N LYS A 379 -11.48 -30.76 8.46
CA LYS A 379 -11.37 -31.81 7.44
C LYS A 379 -9.91 -32.22 7.18
N ILE A 380 -9.05 -31.23 7.03
CA ILE A 380 -7.60 -31.49 6.80
C ILE A 380 -6.97 -32.19 7.99
N ARG A 381 -7.34 -31.81 9.22
CA ARG A 381 -6.87 -32.50 10.44
C ARG A 381 -7.30 -33.95 10.48
N ASP A 382 -8.58 -34.21 10.15
CA ASP A 382 -9.11 -35.57 10.08
C ASP A 382 -8.45 -36.39 8.99
N ASP A 383 -8.24 -35.84 7.81
CA ASP A 383 -7.54 -36.51 6.69
C ASP A 383 -6.10 -36.85 7.06
N ASN A 384 -5.35 -35.95 7.70
CA ASN A 384 -3.99 -36.19 8.18
C ASN A 384 -3.94 -37.26 9.30
N TYR A 385 -4.90 -37.22 10.22
CA TYR A 385 -5.03 -38.24 11.24
C TYR A 385 -5.37 -39.60 10.62
N ASN A 386 -6.28 -39.64 9.66
CA ASN A 386 -6.63 -40.87 8.94
C ASN A 386 -5.43 -41.42 8.16
N LEU A 387 -4.64 -40.58 7.51
CA LEU A 387 -3.40 -40.96 6.84
C LEU A 387 -2.41 -41.62 7.82
N PHE A 388 -2.26 -41.07 9.02
CA PHE A 388 -1.42 -41.65 10.06
C PHE A 388 -2.03 -42.95 10.61
N SER A 389 -3.30 -42.94 11.01
CA SER A 389 -3.99 -44.03 11.70
C SER A 389 -4.20 -45.26 10.82
N SER A 390 -4.43 -45.08 9.51
CA SER A 390 -4.57 -46.18 8.55
C SER A 390 -3.33 -47.08 8.46
N ASN A 391 -2.18 -46.56 8.87
CA ASN A 391 -0.90 -47.27 8.88
C ASN A 391 -0.60 -47.89 10.25
N LEU A 392 -1.42 -47.62 11.28
CA LEU A 392 -1.29 -48.24 12.61
C LEU A 392 -1.90 -49.64 12.57
N ILE A 393 -1.10 -50.65 12.87
CA ILE A 393 -1.61 -52.00 13.09
C ILE A 393 -2.34 -52.04 14.43
N ASN A 394 -3.60 -52.47 14.40
CA ASN A 394 -4.38 -52.61 15.63
C ASN A 394 -3.91 -53.82 16.43
N TYR A 395 -3.14 -53.59 17.48
CA TYR A 395 -2.59 -54.67 18.32
C TYR A 395 -3.61 -55.33 19.26
N GLU A 396 -4.82 -54.73 19.42
CA GLU A 396 -5.91 -55.38 20.19
C GLU A 396 -6.35 -56.73 19.54
N THR A 397 -6.18 -56.82 18.20
CA THR A 397 -6.43 -58.10 17.49
C THR A 397 -5.30 -59.12 17.67
N CYS A 398 -4.13 -58.72 18.21
CA CYS A 398 -3.01 -59.61 18.48
C CYS A 398 -3.04 -60.31 19.82
N GLU A 399 -4.00 -59.99 20.73
CA GLU A 399 -4.24 -60.75 21.96
C GLU A 399 -4.69 -62.20 21.66
N HIS A 400 -5.19 -62.49 20.49
CA HIS A 400 -5.56 -63.79 20.03
C HIS A 400 -4.44 -64.62 19.35
N LEU A 401 -3.20 -64.19 19.51
CA LEU A 401 -2.10 -65.13 19.26
C LEU A 401 -2.00 -66.10 20.44
N GLU A 402 -3.00 -66.98 20.55
CA GLU A 402 -3.07 -68.01 21.56
C GLU A 402 -1.90 -69.04 21.47
N ASN A 403 -1.01 -68.89 20.49
CA ASN A 403 0.14 -69.80 20.34
C ASN A 403 1.42 -69.07 19.97
N ILE A 404 1.90 -68.21 20.89
CA ILE A 404 3.31 -67.78 20.83
C ILE A 404 4.23 -68.99 21.06
N SER A 405 3.79 -70.03 21.76
CA SER A 405 4.54 -71.28 21.78
C SER A 405 4.67 -71.88 20.36
N ASP A 406 3.66 -71.80 19.50
CA ASP A 406 3.72 -72.21 18.11
C ASP A 406 4.55 -71.27 17.25
N PHE A 407 4.52 -69.96 17.51
CA PHE A 407 5.41 -68.98 16.84
C PHE A 407 6.86 -69.19 17.30
N ILE A 408 7.09 -69.35 18.59
CA ILE A 408 8.39 -69.73 19.16
C ILE A 408 8.82 -71.10 18.65
N ASN A 409 7.95 -72.07 18.61
CA ASN A 409 8.25 -73.40 18.06
C ASN A 409 8.37 -73.43 16.52
N LYS A 410 7.65 -72.59 15.77
CA LYS A 410 7.67 -72.60 14.32
C LYS A 410 8.77 -71.71 13.73
N TYR A 411 9.20 -70.68 14.48
CA TYR A 411 10.22 -69.73 13.99
C TYR A 411 11.47 -69.66 14.90
N ILE A 412 11.44 -70.24 16.09
CA ILE A 412 12.56 -70.30 17.04
C ILE A 412 12.90 -71.78 17.37
N ILE A 413 12.47 -72.74 16.59
CA ILE A 413 13.10 -74.07 16.52
C ILE A 413 14.41 -73.91 15.78
N VAL A 414 15.27 -73.22 16.40
CA VAL A 414 16.68 -73.40 16.15
C VAL A 414 17.05 -74.44 17.21
N SER A 415 17.38 -75.66 16.78
CA SER A 415 18.04 -76.61 17.66
C SER A 415 19.09 -75.84 18.47
N ASP A 416 19.27 -76.23 19.71
CA ASP A 416 20.27 -75.61 20.62
C ASP A 416 21.64 -75.43 19.91
N ASN A 417 21.96 -76.27 18.97
CA ASN A 417 23.13 -76.20 18.12
C ASN A 417 23.08 -75.13 17.02
N ALA A 418 21.94 -74.86 16.42
CA ALA A 418 21.83 -73.83 15.40
C ALA A 418 21.84 -72.41 16.07
N PHE A 419 21.25 -72.30 17.28
CA PHE A 419 21.34 -71.11 18.09
C PHE A 419 22.78 -70.89 18.58
N LYS A 420 23.47 -71.92 19.05
CA LYS A 420 24.89 -71.88 19.41
C LYS A 420 25.79 -71.49 18.23
N ASN A 421 25.50 -71.96 17.07
CA ASN A 421 26.35 -71.67 15.90
C ASN A 421 26.06 -70.34 15.23
N SER A 422 24.83 -69.88 15.25
CA SER A 422 24.42 -68.59 14.65
C SER A 422 24.69 -67.38 15.53
N TYR A 423 24.68 -67.56 16.85
CA TYR A 423 24.76 -66.48 17.81
C TYR A 423 25.94 -66.55 18.76
N ALA A 424 26.78 -67.59 18.72
CA ALA A 424 27.98 -67.77 19.52
C ALA A 424 29.08 -66.74 19.23
N LYS A 425 29.06 -66.11 18.10
CA LYS A 425 29.79 -64.89 17.84
C LYS A 425 28.87 -63.72 18.19
N LYS A 426 29.18 -62.98 19.24
CA LYS A 426 28.80 -61.56 19.41
C LYS A 426 29.34 -60.77 18.20
N ASP A 427 28.88 -61.04 17.04
CA ASP A 427 28.91 -60.07 15.97
C ASP A 427 27.82 -59.06 16.35
N LYS A 428 28.22 -58.11 17.19
CA LYS A 428 27.67 -56.77 17.14
C LYS A 428 27.74 -56.45 15.64
N GLY A 429 26.63 -56.70 14.96
CA GLY A 429 26.59 -56.52 13.54
C GLY A 429 27.32 -55.21 13.22
N LYS A 430 28.44 -55.29 12.53
CA LYS A 430 29.13 -54.10 12.08
C LYS A 430 28.06 -53.30 11.41
N ASN A 431 27.71 -52.21 12.06
CA ASN A 431 26.60 -51.35 11.66
C ASN A 431 26.62 -51.22 10.15
N LYS A 432 25.71 -51.90 9.49
CA LYS A 432 25.49 -51.74 8.04
C LYS A 432 24.77 -50.40 7.75
N THR A 433 24.61 -49.59 8.81
CA THR A 433 24.12 -48.23 8.70
C THR A 433 25.13 -47.36 7.97
N ILE A 434 24.65 -46.56 7.09
CA ILE A 434 25.43 -45.58 6.35
C ILE A 434 25.65 -44.35 7.23
N SER A 435 26.92 -43.98 7.44
CA SER A 435 27.26 -42.82 8.27
C SER A 435 27.01 -41.51 7.52
N TYR A 436 26.33 -40.57 8.19
CA TYR A 436 26.08 -39.19 7.67
C TYR A 436 27.35 -38.35 7.61
N GLY A 437 28.34 -38.56 8.47
CA GLY A 437 29.62 -37.82 8.45
C GLY A 437 30.42 -37.91 7.17
N SER A 438 30.02 -38.84 6.25
CA SER A 438 30.59 -38.91 4.89
C SER A 438 29.98 -37.90 3.93
N TYR A 439 28.89 -37.21 4.30
CA TYR A 439 28.18 -36.26 3.42
C TYR A 439 28.59 -34.80 3.63
N ASP A 440 29.18 -34.43 4.77
CA ASP A 440 29.53 -33.04 5.11
C ASP A 440 30.54 -32.40 4.11
N ASN A 441 31.34 -33.21 3.45
CA ASN A 441 32.25 -32.76 2.37
C ASN A 441 31.89 -33.25 0.98
N LEU A 442 30.73 -33.93 0.84
CA LEU A 442 30.37 -34.55 -0.44
C LEU A 442 29.89 -33.49 -1.45
N SER A 443 29.19 -32.47 -0.99
CA SER A 443 28.77 -31.34 -1.82
C SER A 443 29.96 -30.67 -2.48
N GLU A 444 30.96 -30.29 -1.68
CA GLU A 444 32.18 -29.66 -2.19
C GLU A 444 32.98 -30.62 -3.13
N LYS A 445 33.00 -31.93 -2.82
CA LYS A 445 33.67 -32.91 -3.66
C LYS A 445 32.93 -33.10 -4.97
N MET A 446 31.61 -33.13 -4.97
CA MET A 446 30.82 -33.26 -6.19
C MET A 446 30.94 -32.02 -7.07
N ILE A 447 30.92 -30.83 -6.49
CA ILE A 447 31.11 -29.57 -7.22
C ILE A 447 32.53 -29.53 -7.83
N LYS A 448 33.55 -30.04 -7.12
CA LYS A 448 34.95 -30.13 -7.65
C LYS A 448 35.10 -31.11 -8.81
N LEU A 449 34.21 -32.08 -9.00
CA LEU A 449 34.19 -32.98 -10.16
C LEU A 449 33.58 -32.33 -11.40
N ILE A 450 32.91 -31.23 -11.27
CA ILE A 450 32.33 -30.47 -12.37
C ILE A 450 33.42 -29.61 -13.02
N PRO A 451 33.37 -29.37 -14.33
CA PRO A 451 34.31 -28.47 -15.00
C PRO A 451 34.34 -27.10 -14.33
N LYS A 452 35.55 -26.55 -14.15
CA LYS A 452 35.77 -25.29 -13.38
C LYS A 452 34.87 -24.11 -13.82
N GLN A 453 34.51 -24.07 -15.11
CA GLN A 453 33.68 -23.03 -15.70
C GLN A 453 32.23 -23.07 -15.23
N LEU A 454 31.77 -24.18 -14.68
CA LEU A 454 30.39 -24.44 -14.25
C LEU A 454 30.27 -24.64 -12.74
N GLN A 455 31.38 -24.53 -11.98
CA GLN A 455 31.37 -24.76 -10.52
C GLN A 455 30.65 -23.64 -9.72
N ASP A 456 30.57 -22.44 -10.29
CA ASP A 456 29.91 -21.30 -9.69
C ASP A 456 28.47 -21.11 -10.12
N ASP A 457 27.97 -21.96 -11.01
CA ASP A 457 26.60 -21.94 -11.47
C ASP A 457 25.63 -22.34 -10.33
N ASP A 458 24.68 -21.46 -10.06
CA ASP A 458 23.74 -21.63 -8.94
C ASP A 458 22.73 -22.76 -9.19
N ASP A 459 22.31 -23.00 -10.42
CA ASP A 459 21.42 -24.13 -10.78
C ASP A 459 22.09 -25.46 -10.55
N ILE A 460 23.38 -25.55 -10.83
CA ILE A 460 24.19 -26.76 -10.58
C ILE A 460 24.38 -26.97 -9.08
N LYS A 461 24.69 -25.89 -8.32
CA LYS A 461 24.80 -25.95 -6.85
C LYS A 461 23.50 -26.39 -6.20
N ASN A 462 22.37 -25.84 -6.63
CA ASN A 462 21.04 -26.21 -6.18
C ASN A 462 20.70 -27.65 -6.54
N SER A 463 21.03 -28.11 -7.74
CA SER A 463 20.82 -29.49 -8.17
C SER A 463 21.63 -30.48 -7.36
N VAL A 464 22.88 -30.17 -7.06
CA VAL A 464 23.74 -31.01 -6.18
C VAL A 464 23.17 -31.02 -4.75
N SER A 465 22.73 -29.89 -4.22
CA SER A 465 22.09 -29.80 -2.89
C SER A 465 20.81 -30.62 -2.82
N ASN A 466 19.95 -30.52 -3.84
CA ASN A 466 18.71 -31.30 -3.94
C ASN A 466 18.99 -32.81 -4.01
N LEU A 467 19.98 -33.23 -4.82
CA LEU A 467 20.39 -34.62 -4.91
C LEU A 467 20.87 -35.16 -3.56
N LEU A 468 21.69 -34.38 -2.84
CA LEU A 468 22.20 -34.76 -1.52
C LEU A 468 21.07 -34.86 -0.48
N SER A 469 20.07 -34.00 -0.55
CA SER A 469 18.90 -34.07 0.34
C SER A 469 18.09 -35.36 0.09
N VAL A 470 17.88 -35.74 -1.15
CA VAL A 470 17.21 -37.00 -1.53
C VAL A 470 18.02 -38.18 -1.07
N VAL A 471 19.33 -38.18 -1.24
CA VAL A 471 20.24 -39.26 -0.80
C VAL A 471 20.21 -39.37 0.73
N ALA A 472 20.26 -38.24 1.46
CA ALA A 472 20.17 -38.22 2.91
C ALA A 472 18.85 -38.86 3.41
N LYS A 473 17.72 -38.46 2.81
CA LYS A 473 16.40 -39.03 3.09
C LYS A 473 16.36 -40.55 2.86
N LYS A 474 16.87 -41.01 1.73
CA LYS A 474 16.93 -42.46 1.41
C LYS A 474 17.85 -43.24 2.33
N THR A 475 18.97 -42.65 2.72
CA THR A 475 19.89 -43.24 3.70
C THR A 475 19.25 -43.37 5.08
N HIS A 476 18.48 -42.35 5.49
CA HIS A 476 17.72 -42.38 6.74
C HIS A 476 16.67 -43.51 6.72
N GLU A 477 15.86 -43.61 5.68
CA GLU A 477 14.89 -44.70 5.49
C GLU A 477 15.56 -46.08 5.56
N TYR A 478 16.74 -46.24 4.91
CA TYR A 478 17.51 -47.48 4.96
C TYR A 478 18.02 -47.77 6.37
N ASN A 479 18.64 -46.80 7.04
CA ASN A 479 19.19 -46.97 8.38
C ASN A 479 18.12 -47.38 9.40
N LEU A 480 16.92 -46.77 9.33
CA LEU A 480 15.80 -47.16 10.17
C LEU A 480 15.40 -48.63 10.00
N LYS A 481 15.37 -49.14 8.75
CA LYS A 481 15.08 -50.57 8.49
C LYS A 481 16.15 -51.49 9.08
N VAL A 482 17.42 -51.11 8.97
CA VAL A 482 18.54 -51.89 9.52
C VAL A 482 18.48 -51.91 11.06
N ILE A 483 18.22 -50.77 11.69
CA ILE A 483 18.10 -50.65 13.13
C ILE A 483 16.97 -51.52 13.64
N ASN A 484 15.79 -51.44 13.01
CA ASN A 484 14.64 -52.25 13.41
C ASN A 484 14.92 -53.75 13.39
N HIS A 485 15.62 -54.23 12.38
CA HIS A 485 16.03 -55.62 12.27
C HIS A 485 17.04 -56.05 13.36
N ASP A 486 18.06 -55.22 13.62
CA ASP A 486 19.12 -55.51 14.57
C ASP A 486 18.64 -55.45 16.02
N VAL A 487 17.61 -54.67 16.29
CA VAL A 487 16.99 -54.54 17.64
C VAL A 487 16.31 -55.84 18.05
N ILE A 488 15.46 -56.43 17.19
CA ILE A 488 14.77 -57.69 17.46
C ILE A 488 15.81 -58.78 17.73
N LYS A 489 16.84 -58.83 16.87
CA LYS A 489 17.92 -59.80 16.99
C LYS A 489 18.67 -59.66 18.33
N ASN A 490 19.03 -58.45 18.75
CA ASN A 490 19.78 -58.20 19.97
C ASN A 490 18.93 -58.47 21.23
N LEU A 491 17.64 -58.16 21.22
CA LEU A 491 16.73 -58.51 22.33
C LEU A 491 16.64 -60.03 22.51
N MET A 492 16.53 -60.77 21.42
CA MET A 492 16.48 -62.23 21.51
C MET A 492 17.78 -62.81 22.02
N ILE A 493 18.92 -62.26 21.65
CA ILE A 493 20.25 -62.68 22.13
C ILE A 493 20.42 -62.38 23.62
N ASP A 494 20.07 -61.17 24.07
CA ASP A 494 20.22 -60.78 25.47
C ASP A 494 19.35 -61.56 26.39
N GLU A 495 18.09 -61.87 26.02
CA GLU A 495 17.22 -62.73 26.84
C GLU A 495 17.69 -64.19 26.83
N TYR A 496 18.23 -64.71 25.75
CA TYR A 496 18.84 -66.03 25.72
C TYR A 496 20.07 -66.14 26.65
N PHE A 497 20.94 -65.15 26.66
CA PHE A 497 22.11 -65.13 27.57
C PHE A 497 21.74 -64.92 29.03
N ARG A 498 20.69 -64.15 29.33
CA ARG A 498 20.13 -64.08 30.69
C ARG A 498 19.59 -65.42 31.19
N TYR A 499 18.83 -66.09 30.34
CA TYR A 499 18.33 -67.43 30.61
C TYR A 499 19.48 -68.41 30.86
N LYS A 500 20.51 -68.45 30.02
CA LYS A 500 21.67 -69.32 30.15
C LYS A 500 22.47 -69.08 31.42
N ASN A 501 22.69 -67.86 31.81
CA ASN A 501 23.49 -67.52 33.02
C ASN A 501 22.76 -67.79 34.33
N ASN A 502 21.40 -67.83 34.35
CA ASN A 502 20.61 -68.12 35.54
C ASN A 502 20.36 -69.62 35.73
N HIS A 503 20.88 -70.51 34.88
CA HIS A 503 20.53 -71.91 34.84
C HIS A 503 21.59 -72.85 35.45
N SER A 504 22.39 -72.38 36.40
CA SER A 504 23.35 -73.26 37.06
C SER A 504 22.85 -74.04 38.25
N ASP A 505 21.70 -73.68 38.90
CA ASP A 505 21.19 -74.45 40.03
C ASP A 505 19.65 -74.39 40.19
N LEU A 506 19.02 -75.54 40.37
CA LEU A 506 17.68 -75.90 40.93
C LEU A 506 16.54 -76.14 39.87
N ASN A 507 16.11 -77.43 39.92
CA ASN A 507 15.08 -78.05 39.03
C ASN A 507 13.61 -77.69 39.35
N LYS A 508 13.27 -76.96 40.41
CA LYS A 508 11.90 -76.53 40.74
C LYS A 508 11.63 -75.07 40.45
N GLU A 509 12.58 -74.20 40.55
CA GLU A 509 12.47 -72.75 40.14
C GLU A 509 12.52 -72.56 38.63
N LYS A 510 12.92 -73.59 37.93
CA LYS A 510 13.17 -73.56 36.51
C LYS A 510 11.91 -73.25 35.67
N ALA A 511 10.79 -73.82 35.97
CA ALA A 511 9.53 -73.58 35.25
C ALA A 511 8.89 -72.24 35.55
N GLU A 512 9.02 -71.68 36.78
CA GLU A 512 8.53 -70.36 37.12
C GLU A 512 9.40 -69.26 36.51
N VAL A 513 10.73 -69.44 36.51
CA VAL A 513 11.68 -68.52 35.86
C VAL A 513 11.54 -68.58 34.36
N GLU A 514 11.32 -69.72 33.71
CA GLU A 514 11.03 -69.83 32.27
C GLU A 514 9.73 -69.12 31.92
N ASN A 515 8.66 -69.27 32.69
CA ASN A 515 7.41 -68.56 32.45
C ASN A 515 7.57 -67.05 32.64
N LEU A 516 8.31 -66.57 33.64
CA LEU A 516 8.58 -65.17 33.89
C LEU A 516 9.45 -64.58 32.74
N LEU A 517 10.46 -65.29 32.27
CA LEU A 517 11.29 -64.88 31.14
C LEU A 517 10.50 -64.81 29.83
N ILE A 518 9.63 -65.78 29.59
CA ILE A 518 8.73 -65.80 28.41
C ILE A 518 7.76 -64.62 28.47
N GLN A 519 7.15 -64.35 29.65
CA GLN A 519 6.25 -63.21 29.83
C GLN A 519 7.01 -61.88 29.64
N THR A 520 8.21 -61.75 30.20
CA THR A 520 9.04 -60.54 30.08
C THR A 520 9.46 -60.33 28.61
N PHE A 521 9.82 -61.39 27.91
CA PHE A 521 10.13 -61.33 26.49
C PHE A 521 8.92 -60.95 25.64
N LYS A 522 7.75 -61.56 25.90
CA LYS A 522 6.48 -61.20 25.25
C LYS A 522 6.15 -59.74 25.42
N ARG A 523 6.20 -59.24 26.67
CA ARG A 523 5.96 -57.84 26.98
C ARG A 523 6.93 -56.92 26.25
N LYS A 524 8.22 -57.19 26.30
CA LYS A 524 9.22 -56.34 25.61
C LYS A 524 9.10 -56.39 24.13
N SER A 525 8.84 -57.56 23.57
CA SER A 525 8.61 -57.72 22.12
C SER A 525 7.38 -56.98 21.63
N TYR A 526 6.28 -57.03 22.43
CA TYR A 526 5.03 -56.29 22.19
C TYR A 526 5.26 -54.81 22.20
N VAL A 527 5.85 -54.27 23.27
CA VAL A 527 6.11 -52.82 23.45
C VAL A 527 7.03 -52.33 22.31
N TYR A 528 8.05 -53.06 22.00
CA TYR A 528 8.96 -52.76 20.89
C TYR A 528 8.22 -52.69 19.55
N SER A 529 7.45 -53.74 19.20
CA SER A 529 6.71 -53.81 17.96
C SER A 529 5.69 -52.70 17.84
N LYS A 530 4.99 -52.38 18.95
CA LYS A 530 4.06 -51.24 19.03
C LYS A 530 4.78 -49.90 18.69
N ARG A 531 5.92 -49.65 19.32
CA ARG A 531 6.68 -48.38 19.11
C ARG A 531 7.27 -48.29 17.71
N VAL A 532 7.79 -49.39 17.18
CA VAL A 532 8.26 -49.43 15.78
C VAL A 532 7.11 -49.18 14.80
N ASN A 533 5.92 -49.70 15.09
CA ASN A 533 4.75 -49.46 14.26
C ASN A 533 4.32 -47.97 14.31
N ILE A 534 4.33 -47.35 15.47
CA ILE A 534 4.06 -45.90 15.60
C ILE A 534 5.05 -45.12 14.71
N ILE A 535 6.35 -45.36 14.82
CA ILE A 535 7.38 -44.70 14.01
C ILE A 535 7.18 -44.94 12.51
N ASN A 536 6.87 -46.19 12.11
CA ASN A 536 6.60 -46.50 10.71
C ASN A 536 5.38 -45.75 10.15
N SER A 537 4.35 -45.54 11.01
CA SER A 537 3.16 -44.73 10.63
C SER A 537 3.54 -43.28 10.38
N TYR A 538 4.41 -42.69 11.20
CA TYR A 538 4.96 -41.36 10.94
C TYR A 538 5.77 -41.30 9.63
N ILE A 539 6.60 -42.28 9.38
CA ILE A 539 7.42 -42.36 8.14
C ILE A 539 6.53 -42.46 6.89
N LYS A 540 5.45 -43.23 6.97
CA LYS A 540 4.51 -43.38 5.85
C LYS A 540 3.66 -42.13 5.69
N ALA A 541 3.12 -41.55 6.80
CA ALA A 541 2.39 -40.31 6.76
C ALA A 541 3.23 -39.19 6.15
N GLN A 542 4.51 -39.06 6.54
CA GLN A 542 5.42 -38.05 5.99
C GLN A 542 5.59 -38.12 4.46
N LYS A 543 5.43 -39.29 3.83
CA LYS A 543 5.61 -39.42 2.38
C LYS A 543 4.48 -38.83 1.56
N GLU A 544 3.27 -38.88 2.07
CA GLU A 544 2.05 -38.44 1.41
C GLU A 544 1.53 -37.13 2.00
N PHE A 545 2.29 -36.55 2.96
CA PHE A 545 1.87 -35.39 3.71
C PHE A 545 1.96 -34.12 2.89
N VAL A 546 0.87 -33.37 2.87
CA VAL A 546 0.80 -32.02 2.32
C VAL A 546 0.96 -31.03 3.46
N ASN A 547 2.02 -30.23 3.43
CA ASN A 547 2.37 -29.33 4.54
C ASN A 547 1.81 -27.94 4.43
N TYR A 548 1.13 -27.60 3.32
CA TYR A 548 0.42 -26.31 3.18
C TYR A 548 -0.77 -26.45 2.25
N TYR A 549 -1.77 -25.61 2.50
CA TYR A 549 -2.93 -25.39 1.66
C TYR A 549 -3.09 -23.90 1.47
N GLU A 550 -3.49 -23.48 0.28
CA GLU A 550 -3.68 -22.07 -0.03
C GLU A 550 -4.92 -21.82 -0.86
N ASN A 551 -5.65 -20.77 -0.50
CA ASN A 551 -6.67 -20.15 -1.33
C ASN A 551 -6.31 -18.69 -1.48
N TYR A 552 -6.53 -18.09 -2.66
CA TYR A 552 -6.14 -16.71 -2.92
C TYR A 552 -7.14 -15.98 -3.80
N VAL A 553 -7.08 -14.65 -3.75
CA VAL A 553 -7.72 -13.74 -4.67
C VAL A 553 -6.69 -12.76 -5.21
N ASP A 554 -6.77 -12.49 -6.50
CA ASP A 554 -5.99 -11.43 -7.13
C ASP A 554 -6.83 -10.14 -7.09
N ILE A 555 -6.24 -9.05 -6.59
CA ILE A 555 -6.87 -7.73 -6.61
C ILE A 555 -6.42 -7.05 -7.89
N ASP A 556 -7.38 -6.90 -8.83
CA ASP A 556 -7.14 -6.20 -10.08
C ASP A 556 -7.10 -4.68 -9.83
N GLY A 557 -5.92 -4.08 -9.89
CA GLY A 557 -5.79 -2.65 -10.15
C GLY A 557 -5.86 -2.41 -11.66
N GLU A 558 -6.40 -1.28 -12.10
CA GLU A 558 -6.65 -0.96 -13.53
C GLU A 558 -5.44 -1.11 -14.47
N LYS A 559 -4.23 -1.24 -13.96
CA LYS A 559 -3.00 -1.33 -14.78
C LYS A 559 -2.13 -2.55 -14.59
N ASN A 560 -2.23 -3.29 -13.48
CA ASN A 560 -1.48 -4.53 -13.26
C ASN A 560 -2.14 -5.34 -12.15
N LYS A 561 -2.19 -6.65 -12.28
CA LYS A 561 -2.52 -7.60 -11.20
C LYS A 561 -1.42 -7.55 -10.14
N ALA A 562 -1.36 -6.45 -9.38
CA ALA A 562 -0.23 -6.16 -8.52
C ALA A 562 -0.32 -6.84 -7.16
N PHE A 563 -1.54 -7.10 -6.67
CA PHE A 563 -1.75 -7.66 -5.34
C PHE A 563 -2.38 -9.04 -5.40
N ARG A 564 -1.89 -9.93 -4.55
CA ARG A 564 -2.50 -11.24 -4.29
C ARG A 564 -2.66 -11.43 -2.79
N ILE A 565 -3.89 -11.64 -2.34
CA ILE A 565 -4.17 -11.98 -0.94
C ILE A 565 -4.41 -13.47 -0.84
N LYS A 566 -3.68 -14.14 0.04
CA LYS A 566 -3.80 -15.57 0.28
C LYS A 566 -4.29 -15.84 1.69
N LYS A 567 -5.14 -16.86 1.84
CA LYS A 567 -5.31 -17.61 3.09
C LYS A 567 -4.35 -18.79 3.03
N LEU A 568 -3.37 -18.82 3.90
CA LEU A 568 -2.37 -19.88 3.96
C LEU A 568 -2.53 -20.68 5.24
N LEU A 569 -2.66 -21.99 5.10
CA LEU A 569 -2.58 -22.95 6.19
C LEU A 569 -1.26 -23.72 6.08
N LYS A 570 -0.37 -23.46 7.01
CA LYS A 570 0.88 -24.20 7.18
C LYS A 570 0.69 -25.25 8.27
N ILE A 571 1.13 -26.46 8.01
CA ILE A 571 0.95 -27.58 8.94
C ILE A 571 2.31 -28.11 9.33
N GLU A 572 2.50 -28.31 10.64
CA GLU A 572 3.69 -28.96 11.18
C GLU A 572 3.83 -30.36 10.56
N THR A 573 4.98 -30.67 9.99
CA THR A 573 5.19 -31.98 9.38
C THR A 573 5.25 -33.10 10.43
N PRO A 574 4.86 -34.35 10.10
CA PRO A 574 5.01 -35.46 11.01
C PRO A 574 6.40 -35.60 11.62
N PHE A 575 7.46 -35.31 10.86
CA PHE A 575 8.83 -35.36 11.37
C PHE A 575 9.19 -34.19 12.29
N GLU A 576 8.70 -32.98 12.03
CA GLU A 576 8.88 -31.83 12.93
C GLU A 576 8.21 -32.10 14.26
N TYR A 577 7.00 -32.65 14.25
CA TYR A 577 6.28 -33.06 15.45
C TYR A 577 7.03 -34.15 16.24
N LEU A 578 7.54 -35.19 15.56
CA LEU A 578 8.40 -36.20 16.20
C LEU A 578 9.62 -35.58 16.88
N ILE A 579 10.35 -34.72 16.15
CA ILE A 579 11.55 -34.04 16.68
C ILE A 579 11.21 -33.20 17.91
N LYS A 580 10.09 -32.49 17.87
CA LYS A 580 9.58 -31.67 18.96
C LYS A 580 9.32 -32.51 20.18
N LEU A 581 8.52 -33.58 20.06
CA LEU A 581 8.22 -34.48 21.18
C LEU A 581 9.48 -35.16 21.75
N PHE A 582 10.35 -35.65 20.90
CA PHE A 582 11.60 -36.26 21.37
C PHE A 582 12.51 -35.28 22.09
N ASN A 583 12.60 -34.01 21.60
CA ASN A 583 13.33 -32.95 22.29
C ASN A 583 12.68 -32.56 23.62
N GLU A 584 11.38 -32.73 23.76
CA GLU A 584 10.67 -32.51 25.02
C GLU A 584 10.91 -33.61 26.05
N TYR A 585 10.97 -34.87 25.64
CA TYR A 585 11.05 -36.05 26.50
C TYR A 585 12.47 -36.48 26.80
N PHE A 586 13.46 -36.24 25.93
CA PHE A 586 14.84 -36.71 26.10
C PHE A 586 15.83 -35.59 26.39
N TYR A 587 16.88 -35.90 27.19
CA TYR A 587 17.98 -34.96 27.42
C TYR A 587 18.84 -34.79 26.16
N LYS A 588 19.07 -33.57 25.73
CA LYS A 588 19.93 -33.22 24.55
C LYS A 588 21.39 -33.70 24.70
N ASN A 589 21.91 -33.75 25.92
CA ASN A 589 23.27 -34.17 26.20
C ASN A 589 23.55 -35.65 25.88
N ASN A 590 22.53 -36.49 25.89
CA ASN A 590 22.63 -37.93 25.56
C ASN A 590 22.44 -38.17 24.03
N LEU A 591 21.99 -37.16 23.29
CA LEU A 591 21.76 -37.17 21.86
C LEU A 591 22.95 -36.60 21.07
N LYS A 592 24.04 -36.21 21.78
CA LYS A 592 25.21 -35.59 21.13
C LYS A 592 25.98 -36.61 20.28
N ASN A 593 25.82 -36.49 18.99
CA ASN A 593 26.92 -36.54 18.04
C ASN A 593 26.95 -35.18 17.31
N ASN A 594 28.12 -34.64 17.10
CA ASN A 594 28.49 -33.29 16.71
C ASN A 594 28.00 -32.88 15.29
N VAL A 595 26.75 -33.10 14.94
CA VAL A 595 26.21 -32.72 13.63
C VAL A 595 24.88 -32.00 13.82
N SER A 596 24.77 -30.84 13.23
CA SER A 596 23.60 -29.95 13.20
C SER A 596 22.40 -30.52 12.42
N ASP A 597 22.33 -31.83 12.18
CA ASP A 597 21.34 -32.43 11.31
C ASP A 597 20.13 -32.96 12.11
N LYS A 598 18.95 -32.39 11.86
CA LYS A 598 17.66 -32.81 12.44
C LYS A 598 17.44 -34.34 12.38
N TYR A 599 17.98 -35.00 11.40
CA TYR A 599 17.80 -36.45 11.15
C TYR A 599 18.63 -37.36 12.06
N ILE A 600 19.81 -36.94 12.48
CA ILE A 600 20.70 -37.73 13.36
C ILE A 600 20.16 -37.74 14.78
N ASP A 601 19.69 -36.59 15.24
CA ASP A 601 19.06 -36.47 16.55
C ASP A 601 17.80 -37.34 16.64
N LEU A 602 17.01 -37.37 15.56
CA LEU A 602 15.81 -38.16 15.44
C LEU A 602 16.12 -39.68 15.44
N GLU A 603 17.16 -40.13 14.74
CA GLU A 603 17.57 -41.53 14.72
C GLU A 603 17.97 -42.05 16.10
N VAL A 604 18.74 -41.23 16.82
CA VAL A 604 19.17 -41.59 18.19
C VAL A 604 17.98 -41.58 19.16
N ALA A 605 17.08 -40.61 19.02
CA ALA A 605 15.86 -40.52 19.85
C ALA A 605 14.93 -41.71 19.58
N ILE A 606 14.72 -42.12 18.34
CA ILE A 606 13.96 -43.34 17.99
C ILE A 606 14.58 -44.58 18.61
N LYS A 607 15.91 -44.72 18.57
CA LYS A 607 16.60 -45.84 19.25
C LYS A 607 16.31 -45.86 20.74
N TYR A 608 16.42 -44.72 21.44
CA TYR A 608 16.16 -44.61 22.86
C TYR A 608 14.69 -44.93 23.22
N TYR A 609 13.77 -44.46 22.43
CA TYR A 609 12.35 -44.71 22.52
C TYR A 609 12.03 -46.23 22.36
N CYS A 610 12.50 -46.83 21.27
CA CYS A 610 12.23 -48.25 20.99
C CYS A 610 12.90 -49.18 21.98
N TYR A 611 14.08 -48.84 22.51
CA TYR A 611 14.86 -49.68 23.43
C TYR A 611 14.57 -49.45 24.89
N GLU A 612 13.54 -48.67 25.25
CA GLU A 612 13.19 -48.34 26.66
C GLU A 612 14.38 -47.81 27.49
N LYS A 613 15.20 -46.92 26.93
CA LYS A 613 16.33 -46.32 27.65
C LYS A 613 15.86 -45.19 28.57
N ASN A 614 15.23 -45.55 29.68
CA ASN A 614 14.67 -44.60 30.68
C ASN A 614 15.72 -43.62 31.24
N LYS A 615 17.00 -44.02 31.32
CA LYS A 615 18.09 -43.10 31.76
C LYS A 615 18.31 -41.87 30.87
N SER A 616 17.73 -41.86 29.71
CA SER A 616 17.81 -40.76 28.76
C SER A 616 16.61 -39.82 28.82
N LEU A 617 15.56 -40.18 29.53
CA LEU A 617 14.36 -39.35 29.72
C LEU A 617 14.66 -38.19 30.68
N LYS A 618 13.96 -37.09 30.47
CA LYS A 618 13.93 -35.97 31.40
C LYS A 618 13.16 -36.33 32.66
N ASP A 619 13.49 -35.64 33.77
CA ASP A 619 12.82 -35.87 35.03
C ASP A 619 11.30 -35.60 34.91
N GLY A 620 10.49 -36.53 35.48
CA GLY A 620 9.03 -36.47 35.47
C GLY A 620 8.37 -36.90 34.14
N LYS A 621 9.12 -37.33 33.13
CA LYS A 621 8.60 -37.83 31.84
C LYS A 621 8.61 -39.35 31.80
N SER A 622 7.59 -39.96 31.17
CA SER A 622 7.50 -41.42 30.95
C SER A 622 7.37 -41.77 29.48
N LEU A 623 7.79 -43.01 29.14
CA LEU A 623 7.66 -43.52 27.74
C LEU A 623 6.20 -43.85 27.41
N GLU A 624 5.38 -44.18 28.40
CA GLU A 624 3.94 -44.42 28.23
C GLU A 624 3.18 -43.15 27.89
N GLU A 625 3.59 -41.99 28.45
CA GLU A 625 3.04 -40.67 28.07
C GLU A 625 3.47 -40.32 26.66
N LEU A 626 4.73 -40.53 26.31
CA LEU A 626 5.22 -40.32 24.98
C LEU A 626 4.49 -41.20 23.94
N ASP A 627 4.21 -42.49 24.28
CA ASP A 627 3.41 -43.40 23.44
C ASP A 627 2.03 -42.78 23.14
N LYS A 628 1.35 -42.19 24.16
CA LYS A 628 0.05 -41.57 24.00
C LYS A 628 0.10 -40.30 23.16
N GLU A 629 1.06 -39.45 23.41
CA GLU A 629 1.21 -38.20 22.65
C GLU A 629 1.54 -38.47 21.17
N LEU A 630 2.44 -39.43 20.88
CA LEU A 630 2.72 -39.87 19.54
C LEU A 630 1.50 -40.45 18.82
N MET A 631 0.67 -41.22 19.53
CA MET A 631 -0.56 -41.80 18.96
C MET A 631 -1.66 -40.76 18.73
N ASN A 632 -1.70 -39.67 19.47
CA ASN A 632 -2.66 -38.58 19.27
C ASN A 632 -2.42 -37.82 17.96
N PHE A 633 -1.21 -37.84 17.41
CA PHE A 633 -0.84 -37.17 16.14
C PHE A 633 -1.33 -35.74 16.08
N ASN A 634 -1.10 -34.97 17.15
CA ASN A 634 -1.63 -33.61 17.31
C ASN A 634 -0.65 -32.58 16.70
N LEU A 635 -0.66 -32.48 15.39
CA LEU A 635 0.14 -31.50 14.64
C LEU A 635 -0.32 -30.07 14.93
N ASN A 636 0.59 -29.09 14.82
CA ASN A 636 0.24 -27.68 14.85
C ASN A 636 -0.25 -27.23 13.48
N TYR A 637 -1.34 -26.48 13.48
CA TYR A 637 -1.93 -25.85 12.30
C TYR A 637 -1.79 -24.35 12.46
N ASP A 638 -0.98 -23.73 11.60
CA ASP A 638 -0.72 -22.31 11.62
C ASP A 638 -1.43 -21.67 10.42
N TYR A 639 -2.49 -20.93 10.73
CA TYR A 639 -3.37 -20.33 9.73
C TYR A 639 -3.21 -18.82 9.73
N HIS A 640 -2.78 -18.27 8.60
CA HIS A 640 -2.58 -16.83 8.47
C HIS A 640 -2.81 -16.34 7.03
N PRO A 641 -3.24 -15.10 6.85
CA PRO A 641 -3.25 -14.46 5.55
C PRO A 641 -1.83 -14.01 5.17
N GLN A 642 -1.52 -14.07 3.88
CA GLN A 642 -0.34 -13.44 3.28
C GLN A 642 -0.77 -12.44 2.24
N ILE A 643 -0.05 -11.32 2.16
CA ILE A 643 -0.21 -10.34 1.11
C ILE A 643 1.05 -10.39 0.26
N LEU A 644 0.85 -10.68 -1.00
CA LEU A 644 1.91 -10.74 -1.99
C LEU A 644 1.78 -9.56 -2.95
N TYR A 645 2.90 -9.03 -3.36
CA TYR A 645 2.99 -7.96 -4.35
C TYR A 645 3.89 -8.38 -5.51
N MET A 646 3.50 -8.03 -6.74
CA MET A 646 4.25 -8.41 -7.93
C MET A 646 5.42 -7.44 -8.16
N ILE A 647 6.63 -7.97 -8.06
CA ILE A 647 7.88 -7.24 -8.34
C ILE A 647 8.61 -7.99 -9.45
N ASN A 648 8.94 -7.30 -10.53
CA ASN A 648 9.67 -7.87 -11.68
C ASN A 648 9.07 -9.17 -12.26
N GLY A 649 7.75 -9.37 -12.13
CA GLY A 649 7.05 -10.54 -12.65
C GLY A 649 6.92 -11.72 -11.69
N GLU A 650 7.42 -11.60 -10.47
CA GLU A 650 7.28 -12.58 -9.39
C GLU A 650 6.50 -11.97 -8.20
N TYR A 651 5.77 -12.82 -7.46
CA TYR A 651 5.08 -12.42 -6.26
C TYR A 651 5.99 -12.58 -5.04
N GLU A 652 6.27 -11.48 -4.36
CA GLU A 652 7.04 -11.43 -3.11
C GLU A 652 6.12 -11.16 -1.91
N ASP A 653 6.43 -11.76 -0.76
CA ASP A 653 5.69 -11.50 0.49
C ASP A 653 5.99 -10.08 0.96
N LEU A 654 4.94 -9.36 1.32
CA LEU A 654 5.05 -7.99 1.80
C LEU A 654 5.95 -7.89 3.05
N LEU A 655 6.00 -8.95 3.88
CA LEU A 655 6.87 -9.03 5.06
C LEU A 655 8.37 -9.02 4.74
N ASP A 656 8.75 -9.55 3.59
CA ASP A 656 10.17 -9.68 3.20
C ASP A 656 10.72 -8.37 2.59
N LEU A 657 9.85 -7.37 2.35
CA LEU A 657 10.22 -6.10 1.72
C LEU A 657 10.70 -5.06 2.74
N SER A 658 11.42 -4.04 2.26
CA SER A 658 11.85 -2.93 3.11
C SER A 658 10.66 -2.11 3.65
N PRO A 659 10.76 -1.49 4.85
CA PRO A 659 9.67 -0.70 5.43
C PRO A 659 9.15 0.41 4.51
N GLY A 660 10.03 1.09 3.78
CA GLY A 660 9.63 2.10 2.79
C GLY A 660 8.83 1.50 1.63
N THR A 661 9.24 0.33 1.14
CA THR A 661 8.52 -0.41 0.08
C THR A 661 7.17 -0.89 0.58
N GLN A 662 7.10 -1.41 1.80
CA GLN A 662 5.85 -1.83 2.45
C GLN A 662 4.86 -0.66 2.56
N THR A 663 5.34 0.52 2.99
CA THR A 663 4.52 1.75 3.06
C THR A 663 3.97 2.11 1.69
N ASN A 664 4.82 2.11 0.66
CA ASN A 664 4.44 2.44 -0.70
C ASN A 664 3.35 1.51 -1.22
N ILE A 665 3.51 0.21 -1.02
CA ILE A 665 2.57 -0.82 -1.48
C ILE A 665 1.23 -0.70 -0.75
N LEU A 666 1.25 -0.47 0.58
CA LEU A 666 0.01 -0.29 1.34
C LEU A 666 -0.75 0.97 0.90
N MET A 667 -0.04 2.08 0.67
CA MET A 667 -0.66 3.32 0.17
C MET A 667 -1.24 3.13 -1.23
N GLU A 668 -0.55 2.42 -2.10
CA GLU A 668 -1.06 2.05 -3.42
C GLU A 668 -2.35 1.22 -3.31
N TYR A 669 -2.39 0.22 -2.44
CA TYR A 669 -3.60 -0.56 -2.16
C TYR A 669 -4.76 0.33 -1.71
N LEU A 670 -4.53 1.28 -0.80
CA LEU A 670 -5.56 2.19 -0.30
C LEU A 670 -6.15 3.09 -1.40
N VAL A 671 -5.36 3.44 -2.41
CA VAL A 671 -5.82 4.19 -3.59
C VAL A 671 -6.72 3.34 -4.49
N TYR A 672 -6.38 2.05 -4.63
CA TYR A 672 -7.14 1.13 -5.50
C TYR A 672 -8.36 0.52 -4.81
N LYS A 673 -8.41 0.54 -3.48
CA LYS A 673 -9.57 0.03 -2.74
C LYS A 673 -10.83 0.82 -3.09
N ASP A 674 -11.83 0.12 -3.64
CA ASP A 674 -13.11 0.72 -4.01
C ASP A 674 -13.98 0.93 -2.75
N THR A 675 -13.78 2.07 -2.11
CA THR A 675 -14.53 2.47 -0.90
C THR A 675 -14.70 3.99 -0.86
N ASP A 676 -15.84 4.45 -0.39
CA ASP A 676 -16.16 5.87 -0.15
C ASP A 676 -15.93 6.31 1.31
N ARG A 677 -15.45 5.40 2.18
CA ARG A 677 -15.19 5.68 3.59
C ARG A 677 -14.12 6.75 3.74
N PRO A 678 -14.31 7.76 4.58
CA PRO A 678 -13.25 8.71 4.92
C PRO A 678 -12.00 8.01 5.46
N ILE A 679 -10.84 8.54 5.10
CA ILE A 679 -9.56 8.03 5.58
C ILE A 679 -8.83 9.09 6.41
N LEU A 680 -8.36 8.69 7.58
CA LEU A 680 -7.60 9.49 8.53
C LEU A 680 -6.18 8.93 8.63
N ILE A 681 -5.16 9.74 8.34
CA ILE A 681 -3.75 9.28 8.31
C ILE A 681 -2.87 10.24 9.12
N ASP A 682 -2.09 9.71 10.06
CA ASP A 682 -1.11 10.49 10.83
C ASP A 682 0.30 10.26 10.29
N GLN A 683 0.89 11.27 9.65
CA GLN A 683 2.27 11.34 9.14
C GLN A 683 2.65 10.16 8.22
N PRO A 684 2.03 10.06 7.04
CA PRO A 684 2.32 8.99 6.07
C PRO A 684 3.75 9.05 5.52
N GLU A 685 4.41 10.21 5.62
CA GLU A 685 5.79 10.43 5.21
C GLU A 685 6.84 9.79 6.13
N ASP A 686 6.45 9.39 7.35
CA ASP A 686 7.37 8.70 8.25
C ASP A 686 7.86 7.39 7.60
N ASN A 687 9.18 7.18 7.54
CA ASN A 687 9.86 6.03 6.94
C ASN A 687 9.88 5.96 5.39
N VAL A 688 9.48 7.04 4.70
CA VAL A 688 9.53 7.14 3.24
C VAL A 688 10.60 8.16 2.84
N ASP A 689 11.39 7.87 1.80
CA ASP A 689 12.39 8.83 1.29
C ASP A 689 11.73 9.97 0.49
N ASN A 690 12.40 11.13 0.45
CA ASN A 690 11.89 12.34 -0.18
C ASN A 690 11.53 12.18 -1.67
N GLN A 691 12.27 11.34 -2.42
CA GLN A 691 12.00 11.13 -3.84
C GLN A 691 10.71 10.30 -4.04
N THR A 692 10.51 9.31 -3.17
CA THR A 692 9.29 8.51 -3.15
C THR A 692 8.09 9.33 -2.69
N ILE A 693 8.26 10.24 -1.70
CA ILE A 693 7.21 11.18 -1.29
C ILE A 693 6.79 12.03 -2.49
N TYR A 694 7.74 12.66 -3.17
CA TYR A 694 7.45 13.53 -4.31
C TYR A 694 6.77 12.78 -5.46
N ASN A 695 7.31 11.63 -5.87
CA ASN A 695 6.85 10.95 -7.07
C ASN A 695 5.59 10.09 -6.87
N LYS A 696 5.41 9.52 -5.69
CA LYS A 696 4.35 8.54 -5.43
C LYS A 696 3.27 9.04 -4.47
N LEU A 697 3.65 9.51 -3.27
CA LEU A 697 2.64 9.93 -2.29
C LEU A 697 1.80 11.10 -2.80
N THR A 698 2.40 12.07 -3.48
CA THR A 698 1.65 13.20 -4.06
C THR A 698 0.64 12.73 -5.11
N THR A 699 1.04 11.78 -5.96
CA THR A 699 0.14 11.19 -6.95
C THR A 699 -0.99 10.42 -6.28
N TRP A 700 -0.68 9.59 -5.29
CA TRP A 700 -1.68 8.79 -4.59
C TRP A 700 -2.70 9.64 -3.84
N PHE A 701 -2.27 10.66 -3.11
CA PHE A 701 -3.22 11.57 -2.45
C PHE A 701 -4.04 12.35 -3.47
N GLY A 702 -3.44 12.75 -4.58
CA GLY A 702 -4.14 13.39 -5.69
C GLY A 702 -5.23 12.51 -6.31
N ASP A 703 -5.00 11.21 -6.45
CA ASP A 703 -5.97 10.26 -6.97
C ASP A 703 -7.00 9.83 -5.89
N LEU A 704 -6.54 9.63 -4.65
CA LEU A 704 -7.38 9.21 -3.54
C LEU A 704 -8.45 10.24 -3.19
N LYS A 705 -8.10 11.54 -3.20
CA LYS A 705 -9.04 12.65 -2.93
C LYS A 705 -10.20 12.73 -3.92
N LEU A 706 -10.06 12.16 -5.13
CA LEU A 706 -11.13 12.09 -6.12
C LEU A 706 -12.16 10.98 -5.83
N LYS A 707 -11.80 10.02 -5.00
CA LYS A 707 -12.62 8.84 -4.65
C LYS A 707 -13.27 9.00 -3.28
N ARG A 708 -12.56 9.54 -2.29
CA ARG A 708 -13.04 9.63 -0.90
C ARG A 708 -12.44 10.82 -0.14
N GLN A 709 -13.06 11.18 0.97
CA GLN A 709 -12.51 12.20 1.86
C GLN A 709 -11.23 11.72 2.52
N VAL A 710 -10.19 12.55 2.48
CA VAL A 710 -8.87 12.30 3.07
C VAL A 710 -8.59 13.36 4.12
N ILE A 711 -8.22 12.94 5.33
CA ILE A 711 -7.76 13.82 6.40
C ILE A 711 -6.37 13.34 6.82
N VAL A 712 -5.35 14.14 6.52
CA VAL A 712 -3.96 13.76 6.77
C VAL A 712 -3.26 14.77 7.67
N VAL A 713 -2.56 14.29 8.69
CA VAL A 713 -1.57 15.08 9.44
C VAL A 713 -0.24 14.93 8.75
N THR A 714 0.40 16.04 8.41
CA THR A 714 1.70 15.99 7.75
C THR A 714 2.59 17.16 8.11
N HIS A 715 3.89 16.99 7.97
CA HIS A 715 4.88 18.05 8.03
C HIS A 715 5.64 18.22 6.70
N ASP A 716 5.22 17.50 5.65
CA ASP A 716 5.82 17.55 4.32
C ASP A 716 5.05 18.48 3.37
N ALA A 717 5.78 19.43 2.75
CA ALA A 717 5.21 20.39 1.81
C ALA A 717 4.66 19.73 0.54
N ASN A 718 5.25 18.61 0.11
CA ASN A 718 4.80 17.91 -1.09
C ASN A 718 3.39 17.33 -0.93
N ILE A 719 3.05 16.84 0.27
CA ILE A 719 1.70 16.31 0.54
C ILE A 719 0.66 17.44 0.57
N VAL A 720 1.05 18.64 1.04
CA VAL A 720 0.12 19.77 1.14
C VAL A 720 -0.02 20.50 -0.20
N ILE A 721 1.11 20.84 -0.82
CA ILE A 721 1.16 21.73 -1.99
C ILE A 721 1.08 20.91 -3.29
N ASN A 722 1.93 19.88 -3.46
CA ASN A 722 1.99 19.13 -4.71
C ASN A 722 0.89 18.05 -4.84
N ALA A 723 0.33 17.53 -3.73
CA ALA A 723 -0.90 16.76 -3.79
C ALA A 723 -2.15 17.63 -3.84
N ASP A 724 -1.98 18.95 -3.79
CA ASP A 724 -3.00 19.96 -3.97
C ASP A 724 -4.18 19.82 -2.98
N ALA A 725 -3.92 20.15 -1.71
CA ALA A 725 -4.92 20.11 -0.66
C ALA A 725 -6.04 21.13 -0.86
N GLU A 726 -7.29 20.70 -0.80
CA GLU A 726 -8.46 21.61 -0.87
C GLU A 726 -8.71 22.35 0.44
N ASN A 727 -8.18 21.82 1.54
CA ASN A 727 -8.31 22.48 2.85
C ASN A 727 -7.03 22.28 3.66
N VAL A 728 -6.46 23.35 4.15
CA VAL A 728 -5.31 23.32 5.04
C VAL A 728 -5.76 23.78 6.42
N ILE A 729 -5.60 22.90 7.40
CA ILE A 729 -5.92 23.17 8.81
C ILE A 729 -4.59 23.41 9.53
N ILE A 730 -4.37 24.65 9.95
CA ILE A 730 -3.15 25.08 10.62
C ILE A 730 -3.36 25.01 12.13
N ALA A 731 -2.66 24.10 12.76
CA ALA A 731 -2.66 23.94 14.22
C ALA A 731 -1.65 24.89 14.86
N ASN A 732 -2.12 25.73 15.77
CA ASN A 732 -1.32 26.63 16.58
C ASN A 732 -1.51 26.30 18.06
N HIS A 733 -0.42 26.32 18.83
CA HIS A 733 -0.45 26.10 20.27
C HIS A 733 0.34 27.23 20.95
N ASP A 734 -0.37 28.31 21.30
CA ASP A 734 0.26 29.49 21.90
C ASP A 734 0.27 29.47 23.44
N LYS A 735 -0.51 28.59 24.07
CA LYS A 735 -0.63 28.51 25.55
C LYS A 735 -0.77 27.06 25.99
N LYS A 736 -0.31 26.75 27.21
CA LYS A 736 -0.27 25.39 27.77
C LYS A 736 -1.60 24.63 27.77
N ASP A 737 -2.75 25.33 27.61
CA ASP A 737 -4.08 24.73 27.78
C ASP A 737 -5.08 25.10 26.66
N SER A 738 -4.62 25.58 25.49
CA SER A 738 -5.53 25.86 24.37
C SER A 738 -4.90 25.50 23.03
N PHE A 739 -5.65 24.75 22.24
CA PHE A 739 -5.33 24.49 20.85
C PHE A 739 -6.17 25.41 19.98
N ASP A 740 -5.56 26.10 19.03
CA ASP A 740 -6.22 26.95 18.06
C ASP A 740 -5.99 26.39 16.65
N TYR A 741 -7.06 26.37 15.84
CA TYR A 741 -7.02 25.84 14.49
C TYR A 741 -7.62 26.86 13.52
N THR A 742 -6.85 27.24 12.51
CA THR A 742 -7.35 28.00 11.38
C THR A 742 -7.41 27.11 10.14
N PHE A 743 -8.40 27.29 9.27
CA PHE A 743 -8.62 26.40 8.13
C PHE A 743 -9.04 27.20 6.90
N GLY A 744 -8.90 26.58 5.74
CA GLY A 744 -9.31 27.12 4.43
C GLY A 744 -8.50 26.54 3.28
N ALA A 745 -8.98 26.79 2.06
CA ALA A 745 -8.27 26.40 0.85
C ALA A 745 -6.89 27.08 0.75
N LEU A 746 -5.97 26.49 0.00
CA LEU A 746 -4.64 27.08 -0.24
C LEU A 746 -4.72 28.47 -0.84
N GLU A 747 -5.68 28.71 -1.72
CA GLU A 747 -5.95 30.00 -2.37
C GLU A 747 -6.72 31.00 -1.51
N PHE A 748 -7.17 30.61 -0.31
CA PHE A 748 -7.89 31.51 0.59
C PHE A 748 -6.94 32.34 1.46
N GLY A 749 -7.07 33.69 1.39
CA GLY A 749 -6.28 34.60 2.20
C GLY A 749 -4.76 34.42 2.03
N ASP A 750 -4.04 34.16 3.11
CA ASP A 750 -2.60 33.94 3.16
C ASP A 750 -2.22 32.46 3.44
N ASN A 751 -3.16 31.52 3.29
CA ASN A 751 -2.97 30.13 3.68
C ASN A 751 -1.77 29.47 2.98
N LEU A 752 -1.59 29.68 1.67
CA LEU A 752 -0.45 29.18 0.91
C LEU A 752 0.88 29.70 1.47
N GLU A 753 0.95 30.97 1.83
CA GLU A 753 2.16 31.59 2.40
C GLU A 753 2.44 31.07 3.81
N ARG A 754 1.41 30.90 4.62
CA ARG A 754 1.52 30.32 5.97
C ARG A 754 1.94 28.84 5.91
N ALA A 755 1.34 28.05 5.01
CA ALA A 755 1.72 26.67 4.77
C ALA A 755 3.19 26.57 4.36
N SER A 756 3.63 27.36 3.36
CA SER A 756 5.03 27.41 2.94
C SER A 756 5.98 27.81 4.08
N LYS A 757 5.58 28.77 4.93
CA LYS A 757 6.39 29.18 6.07
C LYS A 757 6.55 28.09 7.12
N ILE A 758 5.50 27.34 7.39
CA ILE A 758 5.49 26.25 8.39
C ILE A 758 6.29 25.05 7.88
N LEU A 759 6.11 24.67 6.61
CA LEU A 759 6.65 23.43 6.06
C LEU A 759 8.06 23.62 5.48
N ASP A 760 8.30 24.71 4.74
CA ASP A 760 9.53 24.96 3.99
C ASP A 760 10.43 26.06 4.58
N GLY A 761 9.97 26.76 5.61
CA GLY A 761 10.63 27.93 6.15
C GLY A 761 10.34 29.23 5.38
N GLY A 762 9.37 29.20 4.45
CA GLY A 762 8.90 30.34 3.66
C GLY A 762 9.66 30.58 2.36
N LYS A 763 9.14 31.50 1.56
CA LYS A 763 9.63 31.82 0.19
C LYS A 763 11.14 32.12 0.13
N GLU A 764 11.69 32.82 1.12
CA GLU A 764 13.12 33.13 1.18
C GLU A 764 13.99 31.87 1.39
N ALA A 765 13.55 30.94 2.18
CA ALA A 765 14.27 29.70 2.40
C ALA A 765 14.26 28.81 1.16
N VAL A 766 13.12 28.74 0.47
CA VAL A 766 12.99 28.02 -0.82
C VAL A 766 13.90 28.67 -1.88
N LYS A 767 13.84 30.03 -2.02
CA LYS A 767 14.67 30.76 -2.95
C LYS A 767 16.17 30.56 -2.72
N ARG A 768 16.61 30.55 -1.46
CA ARG A 768 18.01 30.25 -1.10
C ARG A 768 18.43 28.81 -1.46
N ARG A 769 17.51 27.85 -1.35
CA ARG A 769 17.77 26.47 -1.80
C ARG A 769 17.93 26.39 -3.31
N LEU A 770 17.01 26.98 -4.09
CA LEU A 770 17.08 27.04 -5.55
C LEU A 770 18.40 27.68 -6.02
N MET A 771 18.79 28.82 -5.47
CA MET A 771 20.08 29.46 -5.77
C MET A 771 21.28 28.54 -5.50
N LYS A 772 21.24 27.68 -4.48
CA LYS A 772 22.32 26.72 -4.19
C LYS A 772 22.33 25.54 -5.16
N TYR A 773 21.20 25.20 -5.76
CA TYR A 773 21.10 24.16 -6.78
C TYR A 773 21.47 24.68 -8.18
N GLY A 774 21.66 26.00 -8.34
CA GLY A 774 22.05 26.63 -9.61
C GLY A 774 20.85 27.07 -10.46
N GLU A 775 19.67 27.14 -9.85
CA GLU A 775 18.42 27.64 -10.46
C GLU A 775 18.07 29.05 -10.01
#